data_5bf163a402fc240fb521540c5b332f5d
#
_entry.id   5bf163a402fc240fb521540c5b332f5d
#
_cell.length_a   1.000
_cell.length_b   1.000
_cell.length_c   1.000
_cell.angle_alpha   90.00
_cell.angle_beta   90.00
_cell.angle_gamma   90.00
#
_symmetry.space_group_name_H-M   'P 1'
#
loop_
_entity.id
_entity.type
_entity.pdbx_description
1 polymer ?
#
loop_
_entity_poly.entity_id
_entity_poly.type
_entity_poly.pdbx_seq_one_letter_code
_entity_poly.pdbx_strand_id
1 'polypeptide(L)'
;VHNYPHCWRTDKPVLYYPLDSWFVRSTAMRDELIENNSLIKWKPASTGSGRFGKWLENLQDWNLSRSRFWGTPLPIWRTENGAEEMCIDSVATLYAEIEKAVAAGIMASNPFADKGFVPGDYSAENYEKIDLHRPYVDDIVLVSPTGKPMYRETDLIDVWFDSGSMPYAQIHYPFENKDAFDNGELFPADFIAEGVDQTRGWFFTLHAIGTMVFGSPAFKAVVSNGLVLDKNGEKMSKRKGNAVDPFETIEKFGSDPLRWYMIWSSSPWDNLKYDHDGVAEVSRKFFSTLSNTYNFFAMYANVDGFTGDEPQIPLAERPEIDRWILSLLNTLVKTVTEEFDDYEPTRATRAVHEFVLDKLSNWYVRLNRKRFWSRGLERDKLAAYQTLYTCLLTVSKLMAPVAPFFSDRLFRDLTAGVGTVESVHLADFPVCDDSAVDAALEQRMDIAQRLTSLVLSLRKKANIKVRQPLAKILVPASDSVTAEVVDAIAGIVKAEVNVKDLKLVASDNEVFVKRVDPDFKRLGPKMGKLMKQAAAAIKALDASSISDLEKNGMISIDLDGTSVDIELADVKVISEDIPGWLVANEGDLTVALDIDVTPELMREGLAREIINRVQNIRKSRGYDITDHINLLFVPSPEIEEVLAGFGGYIGAQVLADSITTGEPSDPNSVEILDLDEIKFGVVVTPA
;
A
#
# COMPACT_ATOMS: atom_id res chain seq x y z
N VAL A 1 -2.69 -10.79 47.94
CA VAL A 1 -3.68 -11.25 46.94
C VAL A 1 -2.94 -11.31 45.63
N HIS A 2 -2.93 -12.47 44.96
CA HIS A 2 -2.38 -12.67 43.64
C HIS A 2 -3.45 -13.36 42.76
N ASN A 3 -3.30 -13.15 41.43
CA ASN A 3 -4.19 -13.82 40.49
C ASN A 3 -3.84 -15.31 40.43
N TYR A 4 -4.78 -16.17 40.75
CA TYR A 4 -4.63 -17.60 40.61
C TYR A 4 -5.05 -18.02 39.20
N PRO A 5 -4.29 -18.89 38.50
CA PRO A 5 -4.63 -19.32 37.17
C PRO A 5 -5.90 -20.16 37.13
N HIS A 6 -6.75 -19.84 36.15
CA HIS A 6 -7.99 -20.57 35.90
C HIS A 6 -7.97 -21.17 34.48
N CYS A 7 -8.64 -22.27 34.30
CA CYS A 7 -8.81 -22.91 33.01
C CYS A 7 -9.60 -21.97 32.08
N TRP A 8 -9.02 -21.62 30.94
CA TRP A 8 -9.64 -20.71 30.00
C TRP A 8 -10.96 -21.18 29.37
N ARG A 9 -11.24 -22.51 29.45
CA ARG A 9 -12.49 -23.09 28.95
C ARG A 9 -13.58 -23.15 30.01
N THR A 10 -13.22 -23.45 31.26
CA THR A 10 -14.18 -23.75 32.34
C THR A 10 -14.25 -22.69 33.44
N ASP A 11 -13.34 -21.70 33.39
CA ASP A 11 -13.17 -20.65 34.41
C ASP A 11 -12.92 -21.20 35.84
N LYS A 12 -12.57 -22.49 35.97
CA LYS A 12 -12.25 -23.13 37.26
C LYS A 12 -10.77 -23.02 37.57
N PRO A 13 -10.39 -22.96 38.84
CA PRO A 13 -8.99 -22.98 39.26
C PRO A 13 -8.27 -24.22 38.74
N VAL A 14 -7.02 -24.06 38.28
CA VAL A 14 -6.16 -25.17 37.85
C VAL A 14 -5.31 -25.66 39.00
N LEU A 15 -5.13 -26.97 39.13
CA LEU A 15 -4.15 -27.56 40.03
C LEU A 15 -2.84 -27.81 39.29
N TYR A 16 -1.71 -27.46 39.92
CA TYR A 16 -0.40 -27.86 39.49
C TYR A 16 -0.11 -29.26 40.01
N TYR A 17 0.02 -30.22 39.12
CA TYR A 17 0.31 -31.60 39.44
C TYR A 17 1.53 -32.09 38.67
N PRO A 18 2.59 -32.59 39.33
CA PRO A 18 3.77 -33.12 38.64
C PRO A 18 3.42 -34.43 37.91
N LEU A 19 3.86 -34.54 36.67
CA LEU A 19 3.74 -35.75 35.86
C LEU A 19 5.11 -36.05 35.27
N ASP A 20 5.45 -37.33 35.19
CA ASP A 20 6.61 -37.77 34.40
C ASP A 20 6.36 -37.44 32.93
N SER A 21 7.35 -36.86 32.27
CA SER A 21 7.21 -36.35 30.92
C SER A 21 8.51 -36.53 30.14
N TRP A 22 8.37 -36.65 28.83
CA TRP A 22 9.49 -36.66 27.90
C TRP A 22 9.85 -35.23 27.50
N PHE A 23 11.16 -34.93 27.50
CA PHE A 23 11.69 -33.62 27.16
C PHE A 23 12.73 -33.73 26.05
N VAL A 24 12.71 -32.76 25.14
CA VAL A 24 13.85 -32.47 24.26
C VAL A 24 14.78 -31.52 25.00
N ARG A 25 16.06 -31.88 25.17
CA ARG A 25 17.07 -31.03 25.79
C ARG A 25 17.45 -29.87 24.87
N SER A 26 16.51 -28.95 24.62
CA SER A 26 16.71 -27.80 23.74
C SER A 26 17.78 -26.83 24.27
N THR A 27 18.00 -26.83 25.60
CA THR A 27 19.04 -26.01 26.22
C THR A 27 20.47 -26.43 25.82
N ALA A 28 20.68 -27.67 25.36
CA ALA A 28 21.96 -28.14 24.85
C ALA A 28 22.38 -27.45 23.55
N MET A 29 21.44 -26.90 22.78
CA MET A 29 21.66 -26.24 21.50
C MET A 29 21.31 -24.74 21.55
N ARG A 30 21.37 -24.14 22.76
CA ARG A 30 20.97 -22.73 22.97
C ARG A 30 21.81 -21.77 22.13
N ASP A 31 23.12 -21.94 22.10
CA ASP A 31 24.03 -21.03 21.43
C ASP A 31 23.83 -21.10 19.91
N GLU A 32 23.65 -22.29 19.38
CA GLU A 32 23.35 -22.50 17.94
C GLU A 32 21.97 -21.95 17.55
N LEU A 33 20.99 -22.08 18.44
CA LEU A 33 19.67 -21.45 18.23
C LEU A 33 19.76 -19.93 18.17
N ILE A 34 20.57 -19.32 19.02
CA ILE A 34 20.80 -17.89 19.03
C ILE A 34 21.57 -17.47 17.76
N GLU A 35 22.60 -18.20 17.38
CA GLU A 35 23.39 -17.92 16.17
C GLU A 35 22.51 -18.01 14.92
N ASN A 36 21.77 -19.10 14.74
CA ASN A 36 20.87 -19.30 13.62
C ASN A 36 19.74 -18.27 13.58
N ASN A 37 19.25 -17.78 14.73
CA ASN A 37 18.28 -16.67 14.75
C ASN A 37 18.82 -15.38 14.14
N SER A 38 20.16 -15.15 14.25
CA SER A 38 20.80 -13.97 13.67
C SER A 38 20.81 -13.97 12.13
N LEU A 39 20.65 -15.13 11.51
CA LEU A 39 20.60 -15.33 10.06
C LEU A 39 19.20 -15.05 9.47
N ILE A 40 18.17 -14.97 10.31
CA ILE A 40 16.79 -14.79 9.88
C ILE A 40 16.49 -13.30 9.70
N LYS A 41 15.93 -12.96 8.53
CA LYS A 41 15.40 -11.60 8.27
C LYS A 41 14.04 -11.43 8.95
N TRP A 42 14.04 -10.79 10.11
CA TRP A 42 12.82 -10.49 10.86
C TRP A 42 12.17 -9.18 10.44
N LYS A 43 10.88 -9.21 10.23
CA LYS A 43 10.01 -8.01 10.10
C LYS A 43 8.95 -8.02 11.22
N PRO A 44 9.04 -7.10 12.20
CA PRO A 44 10.12 -6.13 12.42
C PRO A 44 11.38 -6.77 13.05
N ALA A 45 12.54 -6.21 12.79
CA ALA A 45 13.82 -6.71 13.34
C ALA A 45 13.81 -6.79 14.87
N SER A 46 13.07 -5.90 15.53
CA SER A 46 12.93 -5.87 16.99
C SER A 46 12.24 -7.12 17.57
N THR A 47 11.45 -7.85 16.80
CA THR A 47 10.87 -9.13 17.24
C THR A 47 11.95 -10.21 17.33
N GLY A 48 12.84 -10.29 16.34
CA GLY A 48 13.95 -11.25 16.30
C GLY A 48 14.96 -11.03 17.42
N SER A 49 15.44 -9.79 17.59
CA SER A 49 16.41 -9.45 18.65
C SER A 49 15.78 -9.31 20.04
N GLY A 50 14.53 -8.90 20.11
CA GLY A 50 13.81 -8.66 21.36
C GLY A 50 13.04 -9.88 21.84
N ARG A 51 11.74 -9.98 21.43
CA ARG A 51 10.81 -10.99 21.97
C ARG A 51 11.27 -12.42 21.72
N PHE A 52 11.75 -12.75 20.53
CA PHE A 52 12.24 -14.08 20.18
C PHE A 52 13.65 -14.34 20.69
N GLY A 53 14.60 -13.44 20.44
CA GLY A 53 15.99 -13.57 20.89
C GLY A 53 16.10 -13.71 22.41
N LYS A 54 15.40 -12.86 23.18
CA LYS A 54 15.36 -12.97 24.65
C LYS A 54 14.71 -14.24 25.14
N TRP A 55 13.79 -14.81 24.39
CA TRP A 55 13.23 -16.14 24.68
C TRP A 55 14.30 -17.23 24.55
N LEU A 56 15.11 -17.19 23.47
CA LEU A 56 16.20 -18.16 23.26
C LEU A 56 17.29 -18.02 24.33
N GLU A 57 17.65 -16.79 24.74
CA GLU A 57 18.61 -16.57 25.82
C GLU A 57 18.18 -17.24 27.14
N ASN A 58 16.88 -17.28 27.40
CA ASN A 58 16.26 -17.85 28.60
C ASN A 58 15.58 -19.21 28.34
N LEU A 59 16.03 -19.91 27.31
CA LEU A 59 15.43 -21.16 26.87
C LEU A 59 15.39 -22.20 27.96
N GLN A 60 14.30 -22.96 28.01
CA GLN A 60 14.11 -24.16 28.84
C GLN A 60 13.90 -25.36 27.96
N ASP A 61 14.15 -26.55 28.50
CA ASP A 61 13.93 -27.80 27.77
C ASP A 61 12.47 -27.94 27.35
N TRP A 62 12.27 -28.42 26.14
CA TRP A 62 10.95 -28.54 25.55
C TRP A 62 10.24 -29.78 26.05
N ASN A 63 9.16 -29.63 26.84
CA ASN A 63 8.30 -30.75 27.20
C ASN A 63 7.55 -31.22 25.94
N LEU A 64 7.96 -32.41 25.46
CA LEU A 64 7.47 -32.99 24.23
C LEU A 64 6.21 -33.84 24.41
N SER A 65 6.06 -34.53 25.53
CA SER A 65 4.97 -35.48 25.73
C SER A 65 3.65 -34.82 26.17
N ARG A 66 2.54 -35.42 25.73
CA ARG A 66 1.17 -34.99 26.06
C ARG A 66 0.31 -36.18 26.43
N SER A 67 -0.25 -36.15 27.61
CA SER A 67 -1.24 -37.17 28.06
C SER A 67 -2.61 -36.87 27.45
N ARG A 68 -2.82 -37.35 26.21
CA ARG A 68 -4.05 -37.20 25.44
C ARG A 68 -4.55 -38.54 24.92
N PHE A 69 -5.85 -38.59 24.56
CA PHE A 69 -6.46 -39.80 24.04
C PHE A 69 -6.13 -40.10 22.61
N TRP A 70 -6.15 -39.09 21.75
CA TRP A 70 -5.90 -39.21 20.30
C TRP A 70 -4.82 -38.23 19.84
N GLY A 71 -3.97 -38.65 18.94
CA GLY A 71 -2.92 -37.86 18.30
C GLY A 71 -1.72 -38.73 17.91
N THR A 72 -0.64 -38.07 17.45
CA THR A 72 0.63 -38.70 17.06
C THR A 72 1.32 -39.30 18.30
N PRO A 73 1.54 -40.62 18.37
CA PRO A 73 2.14 -41.26 19.53
C PRO A 73 3.66 -41.04 19.59
N LEU A 74 4.22 -41.05 20.80
CA LEU A 74 5.67 -41.20 20.95
C LEU A 74 6.12 -42.55 20.37
N PRO A 75 7.08 -42.61 19.44
CA PRO A 75 7.53 -43.85 18.79
C PRO A 75 8.53 -44.59 19.65
N ILE A 76 8.26 -44.70 20.96
CA ILE A 76 9.17 -45.29 21.94
C ILE A 76 8.52 -46.51 22.57
N TRP A 77 9.19 -47.67 22.49
CA TRP A 77 8.81 -48.90 23.16
C TRP A 77 9.82 -49.23 24.26
N ARG A 78 9.32 -49.68 25.44
CA ARG A 78 10.14 -49.98 26.61
C ARG A 78 9.70 -51.29 27.26
N THR A 79 10.66 -51.98 27.85
CA THR A 79 10.37 -53.09 28.78
C THR A 79 9.67 -52.54 30.03
N GLU A 80 8.89 -53.36 30.70
CA GLU A 80 8.10 -52.96 31.87
C GLU A 80 8.93 -52.25 32.96
N ASN A 81 10.16 -52.69 33.16
CA ASN A 81 11.10 -52.10 34.12
C ASN A 81 11.90 -50.92 33.54
N GLY A 82 11.65 -50.53 32.30
CA GLY A 82 12.36 -49.42 31.60
C GLY A 82 13.83 -49.63 31.36
N ALA A 83 14.35 -50.87 31.53
CA ALA A 83 15.78 -51.14 31.38
C ALA A 83 16.24 -51.18 29.91
N GLU A 84 15.33 -51.52 29.01
CA GLU A 84 15.57 -51.55 27.56
C GLU A 84 14.52 -50.68 26.88
N GLU A 85 14.95 -49.86 25.94
CA GLU A 85 14.08 -48.98 25.19
C GLU A 85 14.51 -48.94 23.71
N MET A 86 13.53 -48.66 22.86
CA MET A 86 13.72 -48.53 21.42
C MET A 86 12.90 -47.40 20.89
N CYS A 87 13.53 -46.48 20.17
CA CYS A 87 12.85 -45.42 19.39
C CYS A 87 12.75 -45.91 17.93
N ILE A 88 11.54 -45.90 17.41
CA ILE A 88 11.26 -46.32 16.02
C ILE A 88 11.38 -45.10 15.12
N ASP A 89 12.16 -45.19 14.08
CA ASP A 89 12.49 -44.10 13.14
C ASP A 89 11.62 -44.07 11.87
N SER A 90 11.02 -45.23 11.54
CA SER A 90 10.20 -45.32 10.32
C SER A 90 9.12 -46.41 10.42
N VAL A 91 8.11 -46.32 9.55
CA VAL A 91 7.09 -47.37 9.43
C VAL A 91 7.70 -48.71 8.97
N ALA A 92 8.72 -48.64 8.10
CA ALA A 92 9.42 -49.82 7.66
C ALA A 92 10.17 -50.53 8.84
N THR A 93 10.82 -49.73 9.70
CA THR A 93 11.45 -50.25 10.92
C THR A 93 10.39 -50.83 11.88
N LEU A 94 9.27 -50.12 12.09
CA LEU A 94 8.18 -50.63 12.93
C LEU A 94 7.67 -51.96 12.40
N TYR A 95 7.42 -52.09 11.10
CA TYR A 95 6.98 -53.33 10.47
C TYR A 95 7.99 -54.47 10.71
N ALA A 96 9.28 -54.21 10.52
CA ALA A 96 10.33 -55.21 10.74
C ALA A 96 10.45 -55.67 12.21
N GLU A 97 10.30 -54.73 13.16
CA GLU A 97 10.32 -55.04 14.59
C GLU A 97 9.06 -55.82 15.04
N ILE A 98 7.90 -55.57 14.43
CA ILE A 98 6.71 -56.40 14.64
C ILE A 98 6.91 -57.82 14.14
N GLU A 99 7.54 -58.03 12.95
CA GLU A 99 7.89 -59.36 12.43
C GLU A 99 8.79 -60.10 13.40
N LYS A 100 9.78 -59.45 14.01
CA LYS A 100 10.63 -60.07 15.05
C LYS A 100 9.82 -60.45 16.28
N ALA A 101 8.85 -59.61 16.70
CA ALA A 101 7.98 -59.91 17.82
C ALA A 101 7.05 -61.12 17.54
N VAL A 102 6.56 -61.23 16.30
CA VAL A 102 5.80 -62.40 15.83
C VAL A 102 6.65 -63.65 15.85
N ALA A 103 7.88 -63.60 15.33
CA ALA A 103 8.81 -64.72 15.33
C ALA A 103 9.21 -65.15 16.75
N ALA A 104 9.23 -64.23 17.72
CA ALA A 104 9.47 -64.48 19.14
C ALA A 104 8.23 -64.96 19.89
N GLY A 105 7.06 -65.05 19.26
CA GLY A 105 5.80 -65.47 19.86
C GLY A 105 5.18 -64.44 20.80
N ILE A 106 5.61 -63.17 20.75
CA ILE A 106 5.08 -62.07 21.54
C ILE A 106 3.82 -61.50 20.89
N MET A 107 3.81 -61.33 19.57
CA MET A 107 2.67 -60.97 18.75
C MET A 107 2.13 -62.19 18.00
N ALA A 108 0.81 -62.25 17.81
CA ALA A 108 0.18 -63.34 17.06
C ALA A 108 0.33 -63.17 15.53
N SER A 109 0.26 -61.95 15.03
CA SER A 109 0.47 -61.54 13.64
C SER A 109 0.93 -60.09 13.55
N ASN A 110 1.36 -59.68 12.36
CA ASN A 110 1.67 -58.31 12.07
C ASN A 110 0.40 -57.58 11.55
N PRO A 111 -0.18 -56.66 12.32
CA PRO A 111 -1.42 -55.99 11.93
C PRO A 111 -1.31 -55.15 10.67
N PHE A 112 -0.10 -54.75 10.24
CA PHE A 112 0.13 -54.06 8.99
C PHE A 112 0.13 -55.01 7.81
N ALA A 113 0.83 -56.20 7.97
CA ALA A 113 0.82 -57.26 6.98
C ALA A 113 -0.61 -57.81 6.76
N ASP A 114 -1.38 -57.98 7.84
CA ASP A 114 -2.77 -58.49 7.77
C ASP A 114 -3.68 -57.56 6.94
N LYS A 115 -3.37 -56.24 6.88
CA LYS A 115 -4.06 -55.25 6.06
C LYS A 115 -3.44 -55.11 4.65
N GLY A 116 -2.41 -55.84 4.34
CA GLY A 116 -1.70 -55.81 3.05
C GLY A 116 -0.84 -54.56 2.83
N PHE A 117 -0.35 -53.95 3.92
CA PHE A 117 0.61 -52.83 3.85
C PHE A 117 1.97 -53.37 3.36
N VAL A 118 2.61 -52.64 2.46
CA VAL A 118 3.92 -52.98 1.87
C VAL A 118 4.96 -51.94 2.28
N PRO A 119 5.97 -52.27 3.10
CA PRO A 119 7.05 -51.35 3.44
C PRO A 119 7.80 -50.88 2.22
N GLY A 120 8.06 -49.56 2.11
CA GLY A 120 8.77 -48.96 0.97
C GLY A 120 7.89 -48.59 -0.21
N ASP A 121 6.60 -48.91 -0.17
CA ASP A 121 5.60 -48.34 -1.08
C ASP A 121 4.97 -47.11 -0.45
N TYR A 122 5.35 -45.93 -0.95
CA TYR A 122 4.91 -44.60 -0.44
C TYR A 122 3.62 -44.09 -1.07
N SER A 123 2.89 -44.91 -1.82
CA SER A 123 1.60 -44.51 -2.40
C SER A 123 0.55 -44.25 -1.33
N ALA A 124 -0.35 -43.29 -1.61
CA ALA A 124 -1.46 -42.99 -0.72
C ALA A 124 -2.33 -44.25 -0.45
N GLU A 125 -2.61 -45.04 -1.46
CA GLU A 125 -3.37 -46.30 -1.36
C GLU A 125 -2.76 -47.31 -0.39
N ASN A 126 -1.42 -47.33 -0.29
CA ASN A 126 -0.74 -48.23 0.66
C ASN A 126 -0.87 -47.66 2.09
N TYR A 127 -0.69 -46.35 2.28
CA TYR A 127 -0.78 -45.73 3.60
C TYR A 127 -2.21 -45.61 4.14
N GLU A 128 -3.25 -45.58 3.30
CA GLU A 128 -4.65 -45.68 3.74
C GLU A 128 -5.01 -46.98 4.43
N LYS A 129 -4.20 -48.06 4.28
CA LYS A 129 -4.39 -49.33 4.94
C LYS A 129 -4.06 -49.33 6.43
N ILE A 130 -3.29 -48.38 6.90
CA ILE A 130 -2.82 -48.29 8.29
C ILE A 130 -3.14 -46.98 8.91
N ASP A 131 -3.22 -46.95 10.23
CA ASP A 131 -3.34 -45.72 11.01
C ASP A 131 -2.31 -45.74 12.15
N LEU A 132 -1.45 -44.73 12.21
CA LEU A 132 -0.35 -44.63 13.16
C LEU A 132 -0.72 -43.82 14.41
N HIS A 133 -1.94 -43.26 14.46
CA HIS A 133 -2.40 -42.52 15.63
C HIS A 133 -2.71 -43.44 16.79
N ARG A 134 -2.63 -42.93 18.00
CA ARG A 134 -3.24 -43.53 19.14
C ARG A 134 -4.78 -43.50 18.94
N PRO A 135 -5.57 -44.59 19.24
CA PRO A 135 -5.18 -45.84 19.94
C PRO A 135 -4.72 -46.97 19.01
N TYR A 136 -4.67 -46.80 17.69
CA TYR A 136 -4.45 -47.90 16.71
C TYR A 136 -3.13 -48.60 16.85
N VAL A 137 -2.09 -47.95 17.42
CA VAL A 137 -0.77 -48.52 17.66
C VAL A 137 -0.54 -49.00 19.10
N ASP A 138 -1.53 -48.83 19.97
CA ASP A 138 -1.35 -49.17 21.40
C ASP A 138 -1.23 -50.65 21.70
N ASP A 139 -1.76 -51.53 20.82
CA ASP A 139 -1.69 -52.99 20.94
C ASP A 139 -0.42 -53.57 20.31
N ILE A 140 0.46 -52.77 19.72
CA ILE A 140 1.73 -53.24 19.16
C ILE A 140 2.73 -53.42 20.28
N VAL A 141 3.18 -54.71 20.44
CA VAL A 141 4.20 -55.09 21.42
C VAL A 141 5.43 -55.56 20.66
N LEU A 142 6.58 -54.95 20.91
CA LEU A 142 7.85 -55.30 20.27
C LEU A 142 8.66 -56.27 21.16
N VAL A 143 9.76 -56.81 20.64
CA VAL A 143 10.68 -57.69 21.35
C VAL A 143 12.00 -56.98 21.62
N SER A 144 12.45 -56.95 22.86
CA SER A 144 13.76 -56.41 23.21
C SER A 144 14.91 -57.33 22.78
N PRO A 145 16.15 -56.81 22.72
CA PRO A 145 17.33 -57.63 22.46
C PRO A 145 17.51 -58.82 23.40
N THR A 146 16.96 -58.72 24.62
CA THR A 146 17.00 -59.84 25.57
C THR A 146 15.76 -60.75 25.52
N GLY A 147 14.87 -60.55 24.53
CA GLY A 147 13.67 -61.37 24.31
C GLY A 147 12.46 -61.04 25.18
N LYS A 148 12.47 -59.87 25.85
CA LYS A 148 11.35 -59.41 26.68
C LYS A 148 10.35 -58.61 25.88
N PRO A 149 9.06 -58.61 26.25
CA PRO A 149 8.09 -57.73 25.63
C PRO A 149 8.39 -56.24 25.92
N MET A 150 8.22 -55.40 24.91
CA MET A 150 8.35 -53.94 25.00
C MET A 150 7.01 -53.31 24.62
N TYR A 151 6.52 -52.42 25.48
CA TYR A 151 5.27 -51.71 25.31
C TYR A 151 5.53 -50.25 24.93
N ARG A 152 4.66 -49.71 24.09
CA ARG A 152 4.77 -48.34 23.65
C ARG A 152 4.51 -47.35 24.82
N GLU A 153 5.25 -46.25 24.89
CA GLU A 153 4.95 -45.14 25.79
C GLU A 153 3.55 -44.59 25.52
N THR A 154 2.76 -44.40 26.59
CA THR A 154 1.33 -44.06 26.46
C THR A 154 1.07 -42.61 26.02
N ASP A 155 2.04 -41.73 26.20
CA ASP A 155 1.93 -40.31 25.81
C ASP A 155 1.99 -40.12 24.31
N LEU A 156 1.51 -38.94 23.89
CA LEU A 156 1.55 -38.45 22.53
C LEU A 156 2.65 -37.40 22.40
N ILE A 157 3.04 -37.11 21.17
CA ILE A 157 3.90 -35.97 20.83
C ILE A 157 3.09 -34.67 20.94
N ASP A 158 3.74 -33.59 21.36
CA ASP A 158 3.21 -32.24 21.29
C ASP A 158 2.85 -31.88 19.85
N VAL A 159 1.64 -31.43 19.58
CA VAL A 159 1.17 -31.01 18.26
C VAL A 159 2.05 -29.89 17.66
N TRP A 160 2.77 -29.16 18.50
CA TRP A 160 3.75 -28.16 18.03
C TRP A 160 4.98 -28.82 17.40
N PHE A 161 5.29 -30.07 17.74
CA PHE A 161 6.31 -30.85 17.03
C PHE A 161 5.81 -31.22 15.63
N ASP A 162 4.56 -31.67 15.51
CA ASP A 162 3.96 -31.99 14.21
C ASP A 162 4.03 -30.78 13.27
N SER A 163 3.57 -29.61 13.74
CA SER A 163 3.61 -28.37 12.95
C SER A 163 5.04 -27.87 12.69
N GLY A 164 5.96 -28.07 13.63
CA GLY A 164 7.36 -27.70 13.48
C GLY A 164 8.12 -28.61 12.51
N SER A 165 7.60 -29.82 12.25
CA SER A 165 8.16 -30.79 11.30
C SER A 165 7.69 -30.55 9.85
N MET A 166 6.75 -29.62 9.63
CA MET A 166 6.11 -29.40 8.33
C MET A 166 7.10 -29.25 7.15
N PRO A 167 8.21 -28.49 7.25
CA PRO A 167 9.10 -28.26 6.09
C PRO A 167 9.64 -29.55 5.45
N TYR A 168 9.87 -30.60 6.23
CA TYR A 168 10.37 -31.88 5.74
C TYR A 168 9.28 -32.96 5.71
N ALA A 169 8.30 -32.91 6.59
CA ALA A 169 7.21 -33.87 6.61
C ALA A 169 6.35 -33.79 5.34
N GLN A 170 6.06 -32.58 4.83
CA GLN A 170 5.24 -32.38 3.64
C GLN A 170 5.85 -32.97 2.35
N ILE A 171 7.17 -33.11 2.29
CA ILE A 171 7.90 -33.65 1.14
C ILE A 171 8.35 -35.09 1.38
N HIS A 172 7.96 -35.67 2.52
CA HIS A 172 8.30 -37.05 2.95
C HIS A 172 9.81 -37.31 3.06
N TYR A 173 10.58 -36.27 3.48
CA TYR A 173 12.01 -36.42 3.77
C TYR A 173 12.25 -37.38 4.96
N PRO A 174 13.26 -38.25 4.97
CA PRO A 174 14.30 -38.44 3.97
C PRO A 174 13.98 -39.51 2.91
N PHE A 175 12.75 -40.03 2.87
CA PHE A 175 12.38 -41.17 2.02
C PHE A 175 12.12 -40.74 0.56
N GLU A 176 11.61 -39.53 0.36
CA GLU A 176 11.38 -38.91 -0.94
C GLU A 176 11.99 -37.50 -0.94
N ASN A 177 12.23 -36.94 -2.13
CA ASN A 177 12.75 -35.56 -2.33
C ASN A 177 14.05 -35.20 -1.58
N LYS A 178 14.82 -36.21 -1.18
CA LYS A 178 16.02 -36.04 -0.36
C LYS A 178 17.06 -35.14 -1.03
N ASP A 179 17.33 -35.36 -2.32
CA ASP A 179 18.35 -34.58 -3.05
C ASP A 179 17.99 -33.11 -3.15
N ALA A 180 16.71 -32.76 -3.46
CA ALA A 180 16.22 -31.37 -3.53
C ALA A 180 16.28 -30.68 -2.15
N PHE A 181 16.01 -31.42 -1.08
CA PHE A 181 16.12 -30.89 0.28
C PHE A 181 17.59 -30.65 0.66
N ASP A 182 18.46 -31.64 0.48
CA ASP A 182 19.87 -31.56 0.86
C ASP A 182 20.64 -30.51 0.03
N ASN A 183 20.23 -30.26 -1.20
CA ASN A 183 20.78 -29.22 -2.07
C ASN A 183 20.26 -27.79 -1.74
N GLY A 184 19.35 -27.63 -0.79
CA GLY A 184 18.82 -26.33 -0.38
C GLY A 184 17.74 -25.75 -1.29
N GLU A 185 17.15 -26.57 -2.18
CA GLU A 185 16.06 -26.14 -3.08
C GLU A 185 14.72 -26.05 -2.34
N LEU A 186 14.49 -26.91 -1.35
CA LEU A 186 13.23 -26.99 -0.60
C LEU A 186 13.35 -26.53 0.86
N PHE A 187 14.58 -26.40 1.40
CA PHE A 187 14.84 -26.04 2.78
C PHE A 187 16.15 -25.26 2.91
N PRO A 188 16.18 -24.16 3.73
CA PRO A 188 15.08 -23.56 4.50
C PRO A 188 14.04 -22.86 3.62
N ALA A 189 12.82 -22.68 4.15
CA ALA A 189 11.77 -21.91 3.48
C ALA A 189 12.22 -20.46 3.23
N ASP A 190 11.82 -19.86 2.10
CA ASP A 190 12.18 -18.48 1.80
C ASP A 190 11.46 -17.49 2.72
N PHE A 191 10.19 -17.76 3.05
CA PHE A 191 9.34 -16.82 3.78
C PHE A 191 8.25 -17.52 4.58
N ILE A 192 7.99 -17.03 5.81
CA ILE A 192 6.81 -17.37 6.60
C ILE A 192 6.17 -16.09 7.18
N ALA A 193 4.86 -16.13 7.47
CA ALA A 193 4.14 -15.03 8.10
C ALA A 193 3.05 -15.54 9.03
N GLU A 194 3.10 -15.14 10.30
CA GLU A 194 2.10 -15.47 11.33
C GLU A 194 2.06 -14.39 12.41
N GLY A 195 1.14 -14.53 13.36
CA GLY A 195 1.02 -13.60 14.48
C GLY A 195 2.24 -13.60 15.40
N VAL A 196 2.48 -12.49 16.08
CA VAL A 196 3.60 -12.29 17.02
C VAL A 196 3.61 -13.27 18.20
N ASP A 197 2.45 -13.85 18.53
CA ASP A 197 2.33 -14.90 19.55
C ASP A 197 3.09 -16.18 19.16
N GLN A 198 3.29 -16.42 17.86
CA GLN A 198 4.03 -17.59 17.34
C GLN A 198 5.53 -17.55 17.63
N THR A 199 6.06 -16.47 18.15
CA THR A 199 7.42 -16.44 18.74
C THR A 199 7.58 -17.44 19.90
N ARG A 200 6.49 -17.90 20.50
CA ARG A 200 6.44 -18.94 21.53
C ARG A 200 5.56 -20.12 21.12
N GLY A 201 5.47 -20.37 19.83
CA GLY A 201 4.73 -21.44 19.21
C GLY A 201 5.44 -21.89 17.96
N TRP A 202 4.81 -21.75 16.82
CA TRP A 202 5.29 -22.28 15.53
C TRP A 202 6.67 -21.77 15.11
N PHE A 203 6.97 -20.47 15.27
CA PHE A 203 8.31 -19.96 14.94
C PHE A 203 9.41 -20.64 15.75
N PHE A 204 9.16 -20.87 17.06
CA PHE A 204 10.11 -21.55 17.91
C PHE A 204 10.29 -23.02 17.51
N THR A 205 9.20 -23.76 17.29
CA THR A 205 9.29 -25.20 17.01
C THR A 205 9.92 -25.47 15.65
N LEU A 206 9.61 -24.68 14.60
CA LEU A 206 10.31 -24.72 13.34
C LEU A 206 11.81 -24.48 13.52
N HIS A 207 12.18 -23.42 14.23
CA HIS A 207 13.55 -23.02 14.46
C HIS A 207 14.33 -24.06 15.29
N ALA A 208 13.69 -24.59 16.34
CA ALA A 208 14.28 -25.59 17.21
C ALA A 208 14.58 -26.89 16.44
N ILE A 209 13.62 -27.43 15.70
CA ILE A 209 13.82 -28.66 14.95
C ILE A 209 14.82 -28.43 13.80
N GLY A 210 14.70 -27.35 13.05
CA GLY A 210 15.64 -26.99 11.98
C GLY A 210 17.09 -26.91 12.48
N THR A 211 17.31 -26.22 13.59
CA THR A 211 18.64 -26.09 14.18
C THR A 211 19.17 -27.42 14.74
N MET A 212 18.35 -28.16 15.50
CA MET A 212 18.78 -29.38 16.15
C MET A 212 19.07 -30.54 15.19
N VAL A 213 18.30 -30.64 14.10
CA VAL A 213 18.41 -31.77 13.16
C VAL A 213 19.29 -31.42 11.97
N PHE A 214 19.22 -30.17 11.47
CA PHE A 214 19.87 -29.77 10.23
C PHE A 214 20.95 -28.70 10.42
N GLY A 215 21.13 -28.14 11.62
CA GLY A 215 22.10 -27.08 11.89
C GLY A 215 21.77 -25.75 11.19
N SER A 216 20.52 -25.56 10.75
CA SER A 216 20.06 -24.43 9.94
C SER A 216 18.77 -23.85 10.50
N PRO A 217 18.52 -22.52 10.33
CA PRO A 217 17.17 -22.00 10.53
C PRO A 217 16.20 -22.66 9.55
N ALA A 218 14.94 -22.85 9.96
CA ALA A 218 13.94 -23.47 9.09
C ALA A 218 13.36 -22.50 8.03
N PHE A 219 13.62 -21.19 8.16
CA PHE A 219 13.14 -20.14 7.26
C PHE A 219 14.15 -18.99 7.19
N LYS A 220 14.25 -18.35 6.01
CA LYS A 220 15.17 -17.24 5.74
C LYS A 220 14.60 -15.89 6.18
N ALA A 221 13.28 -15.70 6.03
CA ALA A 221 12.58 -14.47 6.39
C ALA A 221 11.25 -14.75 7.08
N VAL A 222 10.83 -13.83 7.97
CA VAL A 222 9.56 -13.94 8.67
C VAL A 222 8.94 -12.56 8.90
N VAL A 223 7.65 -12.44 8.57
CA VAL A 223 6.82 -11.31 9.01
C VAL A 223 6.02 -11.73 10.24
N SER A 224 6.30 -11.06 11.35
CA SER A 224 5.61 -11.28 12.63
C SER A 224 4.45 -10.30 12.76
N ASN A 225 3.25 -10.74 12.39
CA ASN A 225 2.08 -9.88 12.28
C ASN A 225 1.60 -9.36 13.65
N GLY A 226 1.19 -8.09 13.67
CA GLY A 226 0.47 -7.47 14.78
C GLY A 226 -0.97 -7.98 14.89
N LEU A 227 -1.71 -7.43 15.85
CA LEU A 227 -3.12 -7.80 16.09
C LEU A 227 -4.05 -6.90 15.26
N VAL A 228 -5.15 -7.47 14.80
CA VAL A 228 -6.29 -6.69 14.30
C VAL A 228 -7.17 -6.34 15.50
N LEU A 229 -7.28 -5.05 15.77
CA LEU A 229 -8.05 -4.48 16.87
C LEU A 229 -9.33 -3.83 16.32
N ASP A 230 -10.31 -3.58 17.19
CA ASP A 230 -11.47 -2.78 16.80
C ASP A 230 -11.09 -1.30 16.59
N LYS A 231 -12.01 -0.49 16.11
CA LYS A 231 -11.79 0.95 15.84
C LYS A 231 -11.30 1.74 17.05
N ASN A 232 -11.58 1.27 18.27
CA ASN A 232 -11.16 1.89 19.52
C ASN A 232 -9.76 1.42 19.96
N GLY A 233 -9.19 0.42 19.28
CA GLY A 233 -7.92 -0.20 19.64
C GLY A 233 -8.04 -1.31 20.69
N GLU A 234 -9.22 -1.87 20.89
CA GLU A 234 -9.43 -2.99 21.78
C GLU A 234 -9.34 -4.34 21.03
N LYS A 235 -8.84 -5.37 21.71
CA LYS A 235 -8.79 -6.72 21.16
C LYS A 235 -10.20 -7.22 20.85
N MET A 236 -10.42 -7.65 19.61
CA MET A 236 -11.69 -8.23 19.17
C MET A 236 -11.95 -9.57 19.88
N SER A 237 -13.18 -9.79 20.31
CA SER A 237 -13.64 -11.08 20.80
C SER A 237 -15.15 -11.23 20.62
N LYS A 238 -15.60 -12.47 20.35
CA LYS A 238 -17.03 -12.79 20.27
C LYS A 238 -17.77 -12.47 21.57
N ARG A 239 -17.11 -12.63 22.72
CA ARG A 239 -17.67 -12.34 24.06
C ARG A 239 -17.98 -10.85 24.25
N LYS A 240 -17.13 -9.96 23.70
CA LYS A 240 -17.33 -8.50 23.79
C LYS A 240 -18.30 -7.97 22.72
N GLY A 241 -18.66 -8.77 21.73
CA GLY A 241 -19.52 -8.35 20.62
C GLY A 241 -18.86 -7.33 19.67
N ASN A 242 -17.54 -7.17 19.77
CA ASN A 242 -16.76 -6.25 18.92
C ASN A 242 -15.97 -6.98 17.81
N ALA A 243 -16.22 -8.27 17.62
CA ALA A 243 -15.64 -9.02 16.50
C ALA A 243 -16.38 -8.67 15.21
N VAL A 244 -15.62 -8.36 14.17
CA VAL A 244 -16.13 -8.10 12.83
C VAL A 244 -16.09 -9.40 12.03
N ASP A 245 -17.19 -9.72 11.34
CA ASP A 245 -17.22 -10.82 10.40
C ASP A 245 -16.58 -10.34 9.06
N PRO A 246 -15.46 -10.95 8.63
CA PRO A 246 -14.82 -10.59 7.39
C PRO A 246 -15.70 -10.89 6.16
N PHE A 247 -16.58 -11.89 6.21
CA PHE A 247 -17.46 -12.24 5.10
C PHE A 247 -18.54 -11.20 4.85
N GLU A 248 -19.13 -10.61 5.91
CA GLU A 248 -20.05 -9.47 5.75
C GLU A 248 -19.36 -8.27 5.11
N THR A 249 -18.08 -8.04 5.44
CA THR A 249 -17.28 -6.97 4.83
C THR A 249 -16.99 -7.26 3.35
N ILE A 250 -16.65 -8.52 3.03
CA ILE A 250 -16.38 -8.96 1.66
C ILE A 250 -17.65 -8.86 0.80
N GLU A 251 -18.81 -9.25 1.32
CA GLU A 251 -20.08 -9.10 0.60
C GLU A 251 -20.38 -7.63 0.28
N LYS A 252 -20.10 -6.73 1.21
CA LYS A 252 -20.43 -5.31 1.06
C LYS A 252 -19.46 -4.55 0.16
N PHE A 253 -18.17 -4.79 0.27
CA PHE A 253 -17.12 -3.98 -0.36
C PHE A 253 -16.27 -4.75 -1.38
N GLY A 254 -16.36 -6.07 -1.41
CA GLY A 254 -15.45 -6.95 -2.13
C GLY A 254 -14.21 -7.33 -1.31
N SER A 255 -13.55 -8.42 -1.70
CA SER A 255 -12.34 -8.92 -1.02
C SER A 255 -11.13 -8.01 -1.22
N ASP A 256 -10.92 -7.48 -2.42
CA ASP A 256 -9.74 -6.67 -2.74
C ASP A 256 -9.69 -5.33 -2.01
N PRO A 257 -10.79 -4.56 -1.85
CA PRO A 257 -10.79 -3.38 -1.00
C PRO A 257 -10.44 -3.68 0.46
N LEU A 258 -10.90 -4.81 1.01
CA LEU A 258 -10.54 -5.24 2.36
C LEU A 258 -9.05 -5.59 2.45
N ARG A 259 -8.52 -6.42 1.53
CA ARG A 259 -7.11 -6.81 1.47
C ARG A 259 -6.20 -5.59 1.32
N TRP A 260 -6.56 -4.68 0.39
CA TRP A 260 -5.83 -3.43 0.17
C TRP A 260 -5.81 -2.55 1.41
N TYR A 261 -6.96 -2.36 2.05
CA TYR A 261 -7.06 -1.60 3.29
C TYR A 261 -6.14 -2.16 4.39
N MET A 262 -6.15 -3.46 4.59
CA MET A 262 -5.36 -4.10 5.65
C MET A 262 -3.85 -3.95 5.42
N ILE A 263 -3.39 -3.99 4.18
CA ILE A 263 -1.97 -3.89 3.84
C ILE A 263 -1.52 -2.42 3.72
N TRP A 264 -2.35 -1.56 3.13
CA TRP A 264 -2.03 -0.16 2.86
C TRP A 264 -2.06 0.72 4.11
N SER A 265 -2.99 0.48 5.05
CA SER A 265 -3.25 1.38 6.18
C SER A 265 -2.15 1.36 7.23
N SER A 266 -1.59 0.19 7.54
CA SER A 266 -0.50 0.02 8.50
C SER A 266 0.41 -1.14 8.12
N SER A 267 1.67 -1.09 8.60
CA SER A 267 2.60 -2.20 8.41
C SER A 267 2.06 -3.49 9.05
N PRO A 268 2.29 -4.67 8.44
CA PRO A 268 1.73 -5.93 8.93
C PRO A 268 2.07 -6.26 10.39
N TRP A 269 3.21 -5.80 10.90
CA TRP A 269 3.66 -6.00 12.29
C TRP A 269 3.09 -5.01 13.29
N ASP A 270 2.45 -3.92 12.83
CA ASP A 270 1.76 -2.98 13.68
C ASP A 270 0.34 -3.44 13.96
N ASN A 271 -0.21 -3.02 15.11
CA ASN A 271 -1.60 -3.32 15.40
C ASN A 271 -2.52 -2.48 14.51
N LEU A 272 -3.32 -3.16 13.70
CA LEU A 272 -4.29 -2.52 12.82
C LEU A 272 -5.58 -2.21 13.59
N LYS A 273 -5.97 -0.94 13.67
CA LYS A 273 -7.32 -0.55 14.10
C LYS A 273 -8.28 -0.67 12.92
N TYR A 274 -9.08 -1.72 12.94
CA TYR A 274 -9.99 -2.01 11.84
C TYR A 274 -11.22 -1.09 11.89
N ASP A 275 -11.51 -0.46 10.75
CA ASP A 275 -12.69 0.40 10.56
C ASP A 275 -13.34 0.11 9.21
N HIS A 276 -14.65 -0.14 9.21
CA HIS A 276 -15.44 -0.29 7.99
C HIS A 276 -15.42 0.94 7.09
N ASP A 277 -15.38 2.15 7.68
CA ASP A 277 -15.32 3.39 6.91
C ASP A 277 -14.00 3.53 6.15
N GLY A 278 -12.90 3.00 6.70
CA GLY A 278 -11.60 2.93 6.01
C GLY A 278 -11.64 2.01 4.80
N VAL A 279 -12.30 0.84 4.90
CA VAL A 279 -12.50 -0.06 3.74
C VAL A 279 -13.37 0.61 2.67
N ALA A 280 -14.46 1.27 3.09
CA ALA A 280 -15.33 2.02 2.19
C ALA A 280 -14.58 3.16 1.48
N GLU A 281 -13.68 3.84 2.18
CA GLU A 281 -12.85 4.90 1.61
C GLU A 281 -11.90 4.36 0.54
N VAL A 282 -11.22 3.27 0.80
CA VAL A 282 -10.34 2.59 -0.18
C VAL A 282 -11.13 2.16 -1.41
N SER A 283 -12.30 1.53 -1.22
CA SER A 283 -13.18 1.15 -2.34
C SER A 283 -13.58 2.35 -3.19
N ARG A 284 -14.04 3.43 -2.55
CA ARG A 284 -14.53 4.63 -3.23
C ARG A 284 -13.42 5.47 -3.85
N LYS A 285 -12.31 5.70 -3.11
CA LYS A 285 -11.26 6.61 -3.57
C LYS A 285 -10.26 5.93 -4.49
N PHE A 286 -9.83 4.72 -4.18
CA PHE A 286 -8.80 4.04 -4.95
C PHE A 286 -9.39 3.18 -6.07
N PHE A 287 -10.15 2.14 -5.75
CA PHE A 287 -10.67 1.22 -6.76
C PHE A 287 -11.63 1.89 -7.74
N SER A 288 -12.53 2.76 -7.25
CA SER A 288 -13.42 3.50 -8.15
C SER A 288 -12.66 4.48 -9.04
N THR A 289 -11.59 5.10 -8.56
CA THR A 289 -10.76 6.00 -9.39
C THR A 289 -10.02 5.23 -10.47
N LEU A 290 -9.43 4.09 -10.13
CA LEU A 290 -8.77 3.23 -11.13
C LEU A 290 -9.78 2.69 -12.15
N SER A 291 -10.96 2.23 -11.70
CA SER A 291 -12.05 1.80 -12.58
C SER A 291 -12.50 2.94 -13.52
N ASN A 292 -12.64 4.16 -13.02
CA ASN A 292 -13.01 5.31 -13.84
C ASN A 292 -11.91 5.68 -14.84
N THR A 293 -10.65 5.52 -14.47
CA THR A 293 -9.51 5.72 -15.39
C THR A 293 -9.53 4.66 -16.51
N TYR A 294 -9.77 3.41 -16.17
CA TYR A 294 -9.94 2.34 -17.15
C TYR A 294 -11.18 2.57 -18.04
N ASN A 295 -12.33 2.92 -17.45
CA ASN A 295 -13.56 3.18 -18.21
C ASN A 295 -13.38 4.36 -19.19
N PHE A 296 -12.68 5.40 -18.77
CA PHE A 296 -12.31 6.51 -19.66
C PHE A 296 -11.46 6.01 -20.83
N PHE A 297 -10.41 5.24 -20.56
CA PHE A 297 -9.59 4.62 -21.60
C PHE A 297 -10.42 3.75 -22.54
N ALA A 298 -11.15 2.78 -22.02
CA ALA A 298 -11.91 1.80 -22.79
C ALA A 298 -13.00 2.46 -23.66
N MET A 299 -13.70 3.46 -23.12
CA MET A 299 -14.75 4.17 -23.86
C MET A 299 -14.20 4.80 -25.14
N TYR A 300 -13.10 5.53 -25.05
CA TYR A 300 -12.51 6.19 -26.24
C TYR A 300 -11.75 5.20 -27.12
N ALA A 301 -11.04 4.23 -26.55
CA ALA A 301 -10.34 3.18 -27.28
C ALA A 301 -11.33 2.40 -28.19
N ASN A 302 -12.50 2.04 -27.69
CA ASN A 302 -13.53 1.36 -28.47
C ASN A 302 -14.12 2.23 -29.59
N VAL A 303 -14.31 3.52 -29.34
CA VAL A 303 -14.81 4.46 -30.36
C VAL A 303 -13.80 4.67 -31.48
N ASP A 304 -12.53 4.78 -31.14
CA ASP A 304 -11.45 5.05 -32.09
C ASP A 304 -10.86 3.76 -32.72
N GLY A 305 -11.25 2.59 -32.23
CA GLY A 305 -10.80 1.29 -32.73
C GLY A 305 -9.34 0.96 -32.33
N PHE A 306 -8.86 1.49 -31.20
CA PHE A 306 -7.55 1.13 -30.65
C PHE A 306 -7.57 -0.32 -30.16
N THR A 307 -6.64 -1.14 -30.63
CA THR A 307 -6.58 -2.58 -30.34
C THR A 307 -5.42 -2.97 -29.41
N GLY A 308 -4.40 -2.15 -29.31
CA GLY A 308 -3.15 -2.46 -28.61
C GLY A 308 -2.07 -3.08 -29.49
N ASP A 309 -2.42 -3.47 -30.73
CA ASP A 309 -1.49 -4.04 -31.73
C ASP A 309 -0.83 -2.99 -32.63
N GLU A 310 -1.21 -1.73 -32.49
CA GLU A 310 -0.68 -0.65 -33.32
C GLU A 310 0.84 -0.52 -33.12
N PRO A 311 1.59 -0.16 -34.19
CA PRO A 311 3.03 0.06 -34.09
C PRO A 311 3.38 1.03 -32.96
N GLN A 312 4.28 0.61 -32.09
CA GLN A 312 4.66 1.40 -30.92
C GLN A 312 5.38 2.69 -31.34
N ILE A 313 4.92 3.81 -30.80
CA ILE A 313 5.63 5.10 -30.93
C ILE A 313 6.82 5.08 -29.98
N PRO A 314 8.05 5.28 -30.48
CA PRO A 314 9.25 5.32 -29.64
C PRO A 314 9.11 6.36 -28.51
N LEU A 315 9.64 6.04 -27.32
CA LEU A 315 9.54 6.91 -26.16
C LEU A 315 10.05 8.34 -26.44
N ALA A 316 11.17 8.46 -27.14
CA ALA A 316 11.77 9.77 -27.48
C ALA A 316 10.89 10.64 -28.39
N GLU A 317 9.95 10.04 -29.11
CA GLU A 317 9.03 10.75 -30.03
C GLU A 317 7.69 11.08 -29.36
N ARG A 318 7.45 10.61 -28.13
CA ARG A 318 6.23 10.93 -27.37
C ARG A 318 6.31 12.32 -26.74
N PRO A 319 5.19 13.00 -26.56
CA PRO A 319 5.12 14.25 -25.80
C PRO A 319 5.76 14.12 -24.40
N GLU A 320 6.27 15.22 -23.87
CA GLU A 320 6.92 15.26 -22.56
C GLU A 320 6.06 14.68 -21.43
N ILE A 321 4.76 14.96 -21.46
CA ILE A 321 3.81 14.46 -20.47
C ILE A 321 3.69 12.92 -20.50
N ASP A 322 3.79 12.30 -21.68
CA ASP A 322 3.79 10.85 -21.83
C ASP A 322 5.11 10.24 -21.34
N ARG A 323 6.23 10.89 -21.68
CA ARG A 323 7.56 10.47 -21.21
C ARG A 323 7.67 10.56 -19.68
N TRP A 324 7.11 11.62 -19.10
CA TRP A 324 7.07 11.79 -17.65
C TRP A 324 6.32 10.68 -16.94
N ILE A 325 5.09 10.35 -17.35
CA ILE A 325 4.31 9.32 -16.66
C ILE A 325 4.91 7.92 -16.84
N LEU A 326 5.55 7.64 -17.98
CA LEU A 326 6.26 6.39 -18.23
C LEU A 326 7.56 6.30 -17.43
N SER A 327 8.28 7.42 -17.23
CA SER A 327 9.42 7.49 -16.32
C SER A 327 8.99 7.16 -14.89
N LEU A 328 7.96 7.84 -14.37
CA LEU A 328 7.41 7.55 -13.04
C LEU A 328 6.89 6.12 -12.91
N LEU A 329 6.34 5.54 -13.96
CA LEU A 329 5.90 4.15 -13.97
C LEU A 329 7.09 3.20 -13.78
N ASN A 330 8.22 3.46 -14.43
CA ASN A 330 9.43 2.66 -14.26
C ASN A 330 10.05 2.84 -12.87
N THR A 331 10.08 4.07 -12.36
CA THR A 331 10.45 4.36 -10.96
C THR A 331 9.54 3.62 -9.97
N LEU A 332 8.23 3.57 -10.25
CA LEU A 332 7.27 2.82 -9.45
C LEU A 332 7.56 1.30 -9.48
N VAL A 333 7.81 0.73 -10.67
CA VAL A 333 8.16 -0.70 -10.81
C VAL A 333 9.37 -1.03 -9.96
N LYS A 334 10.42 -0.23 -10.04
CA LYS A 334 11.64 -0.39 -9.24
C LYS A 334 11.34 -0.34 -7.75
N THR A 335 10.65 0.70 -7.29
CA THR A 335 10.28 0.89 -5.89
C THR A 335 9.44 -0.28 -5.36
N VAL A 336 8.42 -0.70 -6.11
CA VAL A 336 7.53 -1.79 -5.68
C VAL A 336 8.28 -3.13 -5.60
N THR A 337 9.19 -3.38 -6.55
CA THR A 337 10.05 -4.58 -6.53
C THR A 337 10.95 -4.58 -5.29
N GLU A 338 11.68 -3.49 -5.05
CA GLU A 338 12.56 -3.35 -3.89
C GLU A 338 11.80 -3.51 -2.55
N GLU A 339 10.62 -2.89 -2.43
CA GLU A 339 9.82 -2.97 -1.22
C GLU A 339 9.22 -4.37 -0.99
N PHE A 340 8.79 -5.08 -2.04
CA PHE A 340 8.35 -6.48 -1.89
C PHE A 340 9.52 -7.41 -1.56
N ASP A 341 10.68 -7.24 -2.17
CA ASP A 341 11.89 -8.02 -1.87
C ASP A 341 12.39 -7.76 -0.43
N ASP A 342 12.11 -6.58 0.12
CA ASP A 342 12.38 -6.26 1.52
C ASP A 342 11.23 -6.65 2.48
N TYR A 343 10.16 -7.29 2.00
CA TYR A 343 8.97 -7.63 2.80
C TYR A 343 8.26 -6.41 3.41
N GLU A 344 8.19 -5.31 2.67
CA GLU A 344 7.53 -4.04 3.04
C GLU A 344 6.25 -3.80 2.20
N PRO A 345 5.25 -4.68 2.26
CA PRO A 345 4.09 -4.60 1.35
C PRO A 345 3.28 -3.31 1.53
N THR A 346 3.33 -2.70 2.70
CA THR A 346 2.66 -1.42 2.96
C THR A 346 3.28 -0.29 2.14
N ARG A 347 4.60 -0.24 2.03
CA ARG A 347 5.28 0.77 1.22
C ARG A 347 5.03 0.54 -0.27
N ALA A 348 5.12 -0.71 -0.72
CA ALA A 348 4.78 -1.08 -2.08
C ALA A 348 3.36 -0.65 -2.47
N THR A 349 2.36 -0.98 -1.64
CA THR A 349 0.96 -0.62 -1.91
C THR A 349 0.71 0.89 -1.85
N ARG A 350 1.39 1.62 -0.96
CA ARG A 350 1.30 3.09 -0.89
C ARG A 350 1.87 3.75 -2.12
N ALA A 351 2.99 3.26 -2.65
CA ALA A 351 3.57 3.76 -3.89
C ALA A 351 2.61 3.59 -5.08
N VAL A 352 2.00 2.41 -5.22
CA VAL A 352 0.98 2.16 -6.25
C VAL A 352 -0.24 3.06 -6.07
N HIS A 353 -0.71 3.20 -4.83
CA HIS A 353 -1.87 4.03 -4.50
C HIS A 353 -1.67 5.50 -4.89
N GLU A 354 -0.53 6.08 -4.52
CA GLU A 354 -0.15 7.44 -4.87
C GLU A 354 -0.02 7.63 -6.39
N PHE A 355 0.68 6.70 -7.07
CA PHE A 355 0.82 6.76 -8.52
C PHE A 355 -0.55 6.78 -9.22
N VAL A 356 -1.45 5.89 -8.85
CA VAL A 356 -2.78 5.79 -9.48
C VAL A 356 -3.61 7.04 -9.25
N LEU A 357 -3.66 7.54 -8.01
CA LEU A 357 -4.49 8.70 -7.67
C LEU A 357 -3.87 10.01 -8.15
N ASP A 358 -2.65 10.28 -7.74
CA ASP A 358 -2.08 11.62 -7.84
C ASP A 358 -1.33 11.85 -9.16
N LYS A 359 -0.69 10.82 -9.70
CA LYS A 359 0.08 10.94 -10.94
C LYS A 359 -0.74 10.56 -12.17
N LEU A 360 -1.35 9.37 -12.18
CA LEU A 360 -2.07 8.86 -13.34
C LEU A 360 -3.45 9.52 -13.52
N SER A 361 -4.35 9.42 -12.55
CA SER A 361 -5.73 9.90 -12.68
C SER A 361 -5.84 11.42 -12.58
N ASN A 362 -5.37 11.99 -11.45
CA ASN A 362 -5.56 13.40 -11.13
C ASN A 362 -4.60 14.33 -11.90
N TRP A 363 -3.57 13.81 -12.54
CA TRP A 363 -2.65 14.61 -13.32
C TRP A 363 -2.60 14.19 -14.78
N TYR A 364 -2.05 13.02 -15.11
CA TYR A 364 -1.88 12.59 -16.50
C TYR A 364 -3.20 12.55 -17.28
N VAL A 365 -4.19 11.81 -16.80
CA VAL A 365 -5.48 11.66 -17.52
C VAL A 365 -6.20 13.01 -17.59
N ARG A 366 -6.22 13.77 -16.49
CA ARG A 366 -6.90 15.08 -16.45
C ARG A 366 -6.32 16.08 -17.46
N LEU A 367 -4.99 16.15 -17.57
CA LEU A 367 -4.31 17.07 -18.49
C LEU A 367 -4.48 16.65 -19.95
N ASN A 368 -4.61 15.37 -20.22
CA ASN A 368 -4.64 14.81 -21.56
C ASN A 368 -6.06 14.55 -22.11
N ARG A 369 -7.12 14.85 -21.37
CA ARG A 369 -8.51 14.59 -21.82
C ARG A 369 -8.80 15.08 -23.22
N LYS A 370 -8.33 16.27 -23.60
CA LYS A 370 -8.52 16.86 -24.93
C LYS A 370 -7.89 16.04 -26.05
N ARG A 371 -6.78 15.33 -25.80
CA ARG A 371 -6.13 14.47 -26.78
C ARG A 371 -7.03 13.28 -27.13
N PHE A 372 -7.74 12.70 -26.16
CA PHE A 372 -8.70 11.61 -26.37
C PHE A 372 -9.99 12.06 -27.04
N TRP A 373 -10.36 13.34 -26.93
CA TRP A 373 -11.59 13.90 -27.55
C TRP A 373 -11.38 14.34 -29.01
N SER A 374 -10.14 14.46 -29.48
CA SER A 374 -9.87 14.82 -30.89
C SER A 374 -10.41 13.77 -31.85
N ARG A 375 -10.74 14.16 -33.07
CA ARG A 375 -11.22 13.22 -34.10
C ARG A 375 -10.05 12.44 -34.69
N GLY A 376 -10.26 11.17 -35.00
CA GLY A 376 -9.30 10.28 -35.64
C GLY A 376 -8.19 9.77 -34.68
N LEU A 377 -7.47 8.74 -35.14
CA LEU A 377 -6.37 8.12 -34.40
C LEU A 377 -5.02 8.67 -34.95
N GLU A 378 -4.79 9.98 -34.74
CA GLU A 378 -3.54 10.61 -35.12
C GLU A 378 -2.40 10.19 -34.19
N ARG A 379 -1.16 10.43 -34.62
CA ARG A 379 0.07 10.00 -33.90
C ARG A 379 0.11 10.44 -32.44
N ASP A 380 -0.28 11.68 -32.14
CA ASP A 380 -0.31 12.20 -30.76
C ASP A 380 -1.36 11.47 -29.90
N LYS A 381 -2.55 11.24 -30.45
CA LYS A 381 -3.61 10.49 -29.76
C LYS A 381 -3.22 9.03 -29.57
N LEU A 382 -2.59 8.41 -30.58
CA LEU A 382 -2.07 7.05 -30.46
C LEU A 382 -1.01 6.95 -29.36
N ALA A 383 -0.10 7.93 -29.26
CA ALA A 383 0.88 7.99 -28.16
C ALA A 383 0.19 8.03 -26.79
N ALA A 384 -0.90 8.81 -26.64
CA ALA A 384 -1.67 8.88 -25.42
C ALA A 384 -2.34 7.55 -25.07
N TYR A 385 -2.92 6.84 -26.05
CA TYR A 385 -3.50 5.51 -25.83
C TYR A 385 -2.45 4.50 -25.40
N GLN A 386 -1.34 4.39 -26.13
CA GLN A 386 -0.25 3.47 -25.81
C GLN A 386 0.34 3.74 -24.41
N THR A 387 0.46 5.01 -24.03
CA THR A 387 0.96 5.40 -22.72
C THR A 387 -0.02 5.00 -21.59
N LEU A 388 -1.31 5.32 -21.75
CA LEU A 388 -2.31 4.99 -20.74
C LEU A 388 -2.53 3.48 -20.63
N TYR A 389 -2.54 2.77 -21.75
CA TYR A 389 -2.58 1.30 -21.81
C TYR A 389 -1.42 0.68 -21.02
N THR A 390 -0.18 1.14 -21.29
CA THR A 390 1.02 0.66 -20.58
C THR A 390 0.90 0.90 -19.07
N CYS A 391 0.44 2.09 -18.66
CA CYS A 391 0.25 2.40 -17.23
C CYS A 391 -0.78 1.45 -16.57
N LEU A 392 -1.95 1.27 -17.19
CA LEU A 392 -3.02 0.43 -16.64
C LEU A 392 -2.60 -1.05 -16.58
N LEU A 393 -1.95 -1.55 -17.62
CA LEU A 393 -1.47 -2.93 -17.68
C LEU A 393 -0.39 -3.19 -16.62
N THR A 394 0.58 -2.30 -16.47
CA THR A 394 1.64 -2.43 -15.47
C THR A 394 1.07 -2.33 -14.05
N VAL A 395 0.18 -1.38 -13.79
CA VAL A 395 -0.49 -1.23 -12.49
C VAL A 395 -1.27 -2.50 -12.13
N SER A 396 -1.98 -3.13 -13.09
CA SER A 396 -2.69 -4.38 -12.83
C SER A 396 -1.76 -5.50 -12.35
N LYS A 397 -0.55 -5.59 -12.93
CA LYS A 397 0.47 -6.57 -12.52
C LYS A 397 1.05 -6.25 -11.14
N LEU A 398 1.38 -4.97 -10.86
CA LEU A 398 1.93 -4.54 -9.57
C LEU A 398 0.94 -4.74 -8.41
N MET A 399 -0.35 -4.62 -8.68
CA MET A 399 -1.41 -4.79 -7.68
C MET A 399 -1.77 -6.26 -7.39
N ALA A 400 -1.48 -7.16 -8.31
CA ALA A 400 -1.95 -8.55 -8.27
C ALA A 400 -1.63 -9.30 -6.96
N PRO A 401 -0.45 -9.14 -6.32
CA PRO A 401 -0.16 -9.80 -5.05
C PRO A 401 -1.12 -9.42 -3.91
N VAL A 402 -1.65 -8.20 -3.92
CA VAL A 402 -2.51 -7.67 -2.85
C VAL A 402 -3.99 -7.64 -3.25
N ALA A 403 -4.31 -7.26 -4.49
CA ALA A 403 -5.67 -7.16 -5.03
C ALA A 403 -5.87 -8.12 -6.22
N PRO A 404 -5.87 -9.45 -5.98
CA PRO A 404 -5.78 -10.45 -7.03
C PRO A 404 -6.97 -10.46 -8.00
N PHE A 405 -8.19 -10.25 -7.52
CA PHE A 405 -9.39 -10.40 -8.35
C PHE A 405 -9.61 -9.17 -9.24
N PHE A 406 -9.46 -7.97 -8.70
CA PHE A 406 -9.57 -6.74 -9.46
C PHE A 406 -8.46 -6.65 -10.51
N SER A 407 -7.25 -7.00 -10.13
CA SER A 407 -6.08 -6.99 -11.02
C SER A 407 -6.23 -7.96 -12.17
N ASP A 408 -6.72 -9.18 -11.92
CA ASP A 408 -6.97 -10.16 -12.96
C ASP A 408 -8.06 -9.69 -13.93
N ARG A 409 -9.15 -9.13 -13.41
CA ARG A 409 -10.22 -8.57 -14.25
C ARG A 409 -9.70 -7.45 -15.14
N LEU A 410 -8.99 -6.48 -14.57
CA LEU A 410 -8.41 -5.36 -15.32
C LEU A 410 -7.41 -5.85 -16.39
N PHE A 411 -6.54 -6.78 -16.01
CA PHE A 411 -5.57 -7.39 -16.92
C PHE A 411 -6.24 -8.07 -18.11
N ARG A 412 -7.23 -8.92 -17.84
CA ARG A 412 -7.96 -9.66 -18.88
C ARG A 412 -8.73 -8.73 -19.81
N ASP A 413 -9.36 -7.70 -19.26
CA ASP A 413 -10.07 -6.70 -20.06
C ASP A 413 -9.10 -5.91 -20.98
N LEU A 414 -7.89 -5.59 -20.50
CA LEU A 414 -6.87 -4.90 -21.29
C LEU A 414 -6.19 -5.79 -22.34
N THR A 415 -6.03 -7.07 -22.06
CA THR A 415 -5.34 -8.01 -22.97
C THR A 415 -6.28 -8.81 -23.87
N ALA A 416 -7.58 -8.54 -23.79
CA ALA A 416 -8.57 -9.22 -24.62
C ALA A 416 -8.27 -9.02 -26.12
N GLY A 417 -7.96 -10.12 -26.81
CA GLY A 417 -7.68 -10.13 -28.26
C GLY A 417 -6.20 -9.92 -28.64
N VAL A 418 -5.33 -9.49 -27.75
CA VAL A 418 -3.89 -9.24 -28.03
C VAL A 418 -2.95 -10.05 -27.12
N GLY A 419 -3.44 -10.50 -25.96
CA GLY A 419 -2.64 -11.23 -24.99
C GLY A 419 -2.61 -12.73 -25.24
N THR A 420 -1.47 -13.37 -24.89
CA THR A 420 -1.30 -14.82 -24.89
C THR A 420 -1.43 -15.45 -23.51
N VAL A 421 -1.47 -14.62 -22.46
CA VAL A 421 -1.52 -15.03 -21.06
C VAL A 421 -2.95 -14.86 -20.53
N GLU A 422 -3.53 -15.95 -20.01
CA GLU A 422 -4.93 -15.99 -19.60
C GLU A 422 -5.27 -15.24 -18.31
N SER A 423 -4.28 -14.99 -17.46
CA SER A 423 -4.45 -14.36 -16.13
C SER A 423 -3.24 -13.54 -15.77
N VAL A 424 -3.44 -12.46 -15.02
CA VAL A 424 -2.34 -11.67 -14.44
C VAL A 424 -1.43 -12.51 -13.55
N HIS A 425 -1.96 -13.55 -12.93
CA HIS A 425 -1.22 -14.45 -12.03
C HIS A 425 -0.29 -15.43 -12.76
N LEU A 426 -0.42 -15.54 -14.08
CA LEU A 426 0.47 -16.31 -14.96
C LEU A 426 1.44 -15.41 -15.74
N ALA A 427 1.28 -14.09 -15.60
CA ALA A 427 2.15 -13.12 -16.25
C ALA A 427 3.38 -12.82 -15.37
N ASP A 428 4.50 -12.52 -16.03
CA ASP A 428 5.71 -12.08 -15.33
C ASP A 428 5.47 -10.75 -14.60
N PHE A 429 6.10 -10.63 -13.43
CA PHE A 429 6.13 -9.37 -12.69
C PHE A 429 6.86 -8.31 -13.51
N PRO A 430 6.42 -7.04 -13.50
CA PRO A 430 7.05 -5.99 -14.31
C PRO A 430 8.52 -5.78 -13.94
N VAL A 431 9.34 -5.54 -14.96
CA VAL A 431 10.75 -5.20 -14.81
C VAL A 431 10.94 -3.73 -15.18
N CYS A 432 11.72 -2.99 -14.38
CA CYS A 432 12.06 -1.60 -14.64
C CYS A 432 12.95 -1.50 -15.88
N ASP A 433 12.60 -0.61 -16.80
CA ASP A 433 13.49 -0.14 -17.86
C ASP A 433 14.19 1.14 -17.38
N ASP A 434 15.41 1.01 -16.85
CA ASP A 434 16.19 2.15 -16.36
C ASP A 434 16.46 3.20 -17.46
N SER A 435 16.43 2.80 -18.74
CA SER A 435 16.62 3.74 -19.86
C SER A 435 15.42 4.67 -20.08
N ALA A 436 14.25 4.32 -19.57
CA ALA A 436 13.04 5.13 -19.61
C ALA A 436 12.90 6.08 -18.41
N VAL A 437 13.78 5.97 -17.40
CA VAL A 437 13.77 6.82 -16.21
C VAL A 437 14.47 8.15 -16.49
N ASP A 438 13.75 9.26 -16.34
CA ASP A 438 14.25 10.65 -16.46
C ASP A 438 13.98 11.38 -15.13
N ALA A 439 14.91 11.23 -14.19
CA ALA A 439 14.79 11.83 -12.86
C ALA A 439 14.68 13.37 -12.89
N ALA A 440 15.29 14.04 -13.87
CA ALA A 440 15.18 15.49 -14.01
C ALA A 440 13.78 15.91 -14.44
N LEU A 441 13.15 15.14 -15.35
CA LEU A 441 11.78 15.35 -15.77
C LEU A 441 10.80 15.08 -14.63
N GLU A 442 11.00 14.00 -13.88
CA GLU A 442 10.20 13.68 -12.69
C GLU A 442 10.24 14.82 -11.67
N GLN A 443 11.42 15.34 -11.36
CA GLN A 443 11.60 16.44 -10.42
C GLN A 443 10.92 17.73 -10.90
N ARG A 444 11.06 18.09 -12.19
CA ARG A 444 10.38 19.27 -12.75
C ARG A 444 8.87 19.18 -12.63
N MET A 445 8.32 18.03 -12.95
CA MET A 445 6.87 17.83 -12.86
C MET A 445 6.35 17.73 -11.43
N ASP A 446 7.17 17.26 -10.47
CA ASP A 446 6.84 17.34 -9.05
C ASP A 446 6.72 18.80 -8.58
N ILE A 447 7.66 19.65 -8.97
CA ILE A 447 7.60 21.10 -8.73
C ILE A 447 6.31 21.69 -9.32
N ALA A 448 5.95 21.32 -10.57
CA ALA A 448 4.72 21.78 -11.21
C ALA A 448 3.47 21.36 -10.43
N GLN A 449 3.41 20.14 -9.95
CA GLN A 449 2.29 19.61 -9.15
C GLN A 449 2.19 20.33 -7.80
N ARG A 450 3.30 20.50 -7.09
CA ARG A 450 3.35 21.19 -5.79
C ARG A 450 2.96 22.66 -5.94
N LEU A 451 3.50 23.37 -6.93
CA LEU A 451 3.10 24.76 -7.24
C LEU A 451 1.60 24.85 -7.52
N THR A 452 1.07 23.96 -8.36
CA THR A 452 -0.36 23.92 -8.67
C THR A 452 -1.19 23.72 -7.40
N SER A 453 -0.80 22.78 -6.54
CA SER A 453 -1.48 22.51 -5.27
C SER A 453 -1.47 23.72 -4.33
N LEU A 454 -0.33 24.37 -4.18
CA LEU A 454 -0.17 25.58 -3.38
C LEU A 454 -1.07 26.71 -3.89
N VAL A 455 -1.06 27.00 -5.19
CA VAL A 455 -1.88 28.05 -5.79
C VAL A 455 -3.39 27.76 -5.64
N LEU A 456 -3.80 26.51 -5.84
CA LEU A 456 -5.19 26.10 -5.62
C LEU A 456 -5.62 26.27 -4.14
N SER A 457 -4.72 26.02 -3.20
CA SER A 457 -4.96 26.25 -1.78
C SER A 457 -5.14 27.75 -1.46
N LEU A 458 -4.32 28.62 -2.09
CA LEU A 458 -4.43 30.07 -1.97
C LEU A 458 -5.74 30.59 -2.57
N ARG A 459 -6.14 30.07 -3.74
CA ARG A 459 -7.45 30.39 -4.32
C ARG A 459 -8.61 30.03 -3.39
N LYS A 460 -8.53 28.85 -2.75
CA LYS A 460 -9.52 28.42 -1.76
C LYS A 460 -9.53 29.34 -0.54
N LYS A 461 -8.36 29.75 -0.05
CA LYS A 461 -8.22 30.70 1.06
C LYS A 461 -8.88 32.06 0.73
N ALA A 462 -8.68 32.56 -0.51
CA ALA A 462 -9.28 33.79 -1.02
C ALA A 462 -10.75 33.62 -1.44
N ASN A 463 -11.31 32.42 -1.42
CA ASN A 463 -12.64 32.10 -1.97
C ASN A 463 -12.82 32.49 -3.46
N ILE A 464 -11.73 32.37 -4.25
CA ILE A 464 -11.73 32.66 -5.69
C ILE A 464 -11.81 31.31 -6.47
N LYS A 465 -12.89 31.17 -7.26
CA LYS A 465 -13.11 30.00 -8.10
C LYS A 465 -11.98 29.86 -9.14
N VAL A 466 -11.59 28.61 -9.48
CA VAL A 466 -10.53 28.36 -10.49
C VAL A 466 -10.91 28.91 -11.87
N ARG A 467 -12.21 28.99 -12.19
CA ARG A 467 -12.68 29.58 -13.46
C ARG A 467 -12.46 31.10 -13.57
N GLN A 468 -12.33 31.82 -12.44
CA GLN A 468 -11.92 33.19 -12.43
C GLN A 468 -10.43 33.29 -12.75
N PRO A 469 -10.02 33.80 -13.91
CA PRO A 469 -8.59 33.97 -14.21
C PRO A 469 -8.00 35.06 -13.29
N LEU A 470 -6.72 34.86 -12.91
CA LEU A 470 -5.93 35.82 -12.16
C LEU A 470 -4.71 36.26 -12.96
N ALA A 471 -4.13 37.40 -12.58
CA ALA A 471 -3.08 38.02 -13.35
C ALA A 471 -1.80 37.17 -13.34
N LYS A 472 -1.25 36.85 -12.17
CA LYS A 472 0.06 36.19 -12.11
C LYS A 472 0.31 35.48 -10.78
N ILE A 473 1.31 34.61 -10.83
CA ILE A 473 1.97 34.01 -9.67
C ILE A 473 3.46 34.36 -9.72
N LEU A 474 4.06 34.54 -8.56
CA LEU A 474 5.49 34.74 -8.40
C LEU A 474 6.09 33.56 -7.65
N VAL A 475 7.27 33.13 -8.07
CA VAL A 475 8.03 32.05 -7.43
C VAL A 475 9.44 32.58 -7.18
N PRO A 476 9.96 32.50 -5.94
CA PRO A 476 11.32 32.92 -5.66
C PRO A 476 12.32 31.90 -6.19
N ALA A 477 13.45 32.37 -6.74
CA ALA A 477 14.52 31.52 -7.19
C ALA A 477 15.16 30.75 -6.02
N SER A 478 15.45 29.47 -6.22
CA SER A 478 16.17 28.60 -5.31
C SER A 478 17.03 27.61 -6.10
N ASP A 479 17.79 26.77 -5.39
CA ASP A 479 18.63 25.75 -6.05
C ASP A 479 17.80 24.74 -6.88
N SER A 480 16.58 24.43 -6.42
CA SER A 480 15.65 23.54 -7.12
C SER A 480 14.73 24.25 -8.11
N VAL A 481 14.54 25.58 -8.00
CA VAL A 481 13.62 26.39 -8.81
C VAL A 481 14.42 27.41 -9.61
N THR A 482 14.92 26.99 -10.76
CA THR A 482 15.69 27.80 -11.71
C THR A 482 14.79 28.38 -12.81
N ALA A 483 15.33 29.32 -13.58
CA ALA A 483 14.61 29.88 -14.75
C ALA A 483 14.23 28.78 -15.76
N GLU A 484 15.11 27.83 -16.01
CA GLU A 484 14.86 26.73 -16.93
C GLU A 484 13.71 25.82 -16.47
N VAL A 485 13.65 25.52 -15.16
CA VAL A 485 12.58 24.75 -14.56
C VAL A 485 11.26 25.49 -14.68
N VAL A 486 11.23 26.79 -14.31
CA VAL A 486 10.02 27.63 -14.36
C VAL A 486 9.51 27.75 -15.79
N ASP A 487 10.37 28.01 -16.77
CA ASP A 487 9.99 28.12 -18.18
C ASP A 487 9.40 26.79 -18.70
N ALA A 488 9.99 25.66 -18.34
CA ALA A 488 9.50 24.34 -18.74
C ALA A 488 8.11 24.01 -18.19
N ILE A 489 7.80 24.38 -16.95
CA ILE A 489 6.52 24.06 -16.30
C ILE A 489 5.46 25.13 -16.44
N ALA A 490 5.81 26.34 -16.87
CA ALA A 490 4.93 27.51 -16.90
C ALA A 490 3.62 27.24 -17.65
N GLY A 491 3.69 26.57 -18.80
CA GLY A 491 2.50 26.24 -19.59
C GLY A 491 1.50 25.40 -18.84
N ILE A 492 1.96 24.33 -18.19
CA ILE A 492 1.10 23.40 -17.43
C ILE A 492 0.54 24.09 -16.21
N VAL A 493 1.37 24.73 -15.40
CA VAL A 493 0.94 25.38 -14.15
C VAL A 493 -0.10 26.48 -14.44
N LYS A 494 0.18 27.38 -15.39
CA LYS A 494 -0.74 28.46 -15.76
C LYS A 494 -2.10 27.92 -16.21
N ALA A 495 -2.12 26.87 -17.01
CA ALA A 495 -3.35 26.26 -17.49
C ALA A 495 -4.17 25.64 -16.32
N GLU A 496 -3.50 24.95 -15.41
CA GLU A 496 -4.14 24.24 -14.30
C GLU A 496 -4.73 25.19 -13.25
N VAL A 497 -4.01 26.27 -12.93
CA VAL A 497 -4.48 27.21 -11.90
C VAL A 497 -5.15 28.45 -12.47
N ASN A 498 -5.30 28.51 -13.81
CA ASN A 498 -5.93 29.62 -14.53
C ASN A 498 -5.36 30.99 -14.16
N VAL A 499 -4.05 31.14 -14.36
CA VAL A 499 -3.34 32.43 -14.25
C VAL A 499 -2.71 32.80 -15.59
N LYS A 500 -2.57 34.10 -15.85
CA LYS A 500 -2.03 34.59 -17.12
C LYS A 500 -0.51 34.47 -17.20
N ASP A 501 0.16 34.65 -16.07
CA ASP A 501 1.61 34.68 -16.02
C ASP A 501 2.18 33.93 -14.79
N LEU A 502 3.40 33.37 -14.97
CA LEU A 502 4.21 32.79 -13.93
C LEU A 502 5.60 33.39 -14.04
N LYS A 503 6.09 34.04 -12.98
CA LYS A 503 7.38 34.71 -12.97
C LYS A 503 8.29 34.21 -11.88
N LEU A 504 9.52 33.91 -12.26
CA LEU A 504 10.63 33.75 -11.33
C LEU A 504 11.08 35.15 -10.87
N VAL A 505 11.28 35.31 -9.58
CA VAL A 505 11.78 36.54 -8.97
C VAL A 505 12.94 36.25 -8.02
N ALA A 506 13.68 37.28 -7.63
CA ALA A 506 14.75 37.10 -6.65
C ALA A 506 14.19 36.63 -5.30
N SER A 507 14.98 35.91 -4.54
CA SER A 507 14.54 35.33 -3.24
C SER A 507 14.26 36.40 -2.17
N ASP A 508 14.79 37.63 -2.35
CA ASP A 508 14.59 38.79 -1.48
C ASP A 508 13.50 39.74 -1.99
N ASN A 509 12.64 39.30 -2.92
CA ASN A 509 11.53 40.08 -3.43
C ASN A 509 10.57 40.47 -2.32
N GLU A 510 10.17 41.73 -2.26
CA GLU A 510 9.31 42.35 -1.21
C GLU A 510 7.93 41.70 -1.04
N VAL A 511 7.46 40.91 -1.99
CA VAL A 511 6.23 40.14 -1.87
C VAL A 511 6.36 38.96 -0.89
N PHE A 512 7.60 38.46 -0.68
CA PHE A 512 7.85 37.30 0.17
C PHE A 512 8.31 37.73 1.57
N VAL A 513 7.41 38.40 2.28
CA VAL A 513 7.63 38.75 3.69
C VAL A 513 7.57 37.47 4.53
N LYS A 514 8.64 37.21 5.26
CA LYS A 514 8.74 36.08 6.19
C LYS A 514 8.76 36.56 7.62
N ARG A 515 8.14 35.80 8.50
CA ARG A 515 8.29 35.90 9.95
C ARG A 515 8.61 34.54 10.56
N VAL A 516 9.11 34.57 11.76
CA VAL A 516 9.46 33.35 12.48
C VAL A 516 8.66 33.26 13.77
N ASP A 517 7.94 32.16 13.96
CA ASP A 517 7.27 31.84 15.20
C ASP A 517 8.04 30.73 15.97
N PRO A 518 8.26 30.89 17.28
CA PRO A 518 8.96 29.89 18.08
C PRO A 518 8.14 28.61 18.26
N ASP A 519 8.78 27.44 18.15
CA ASP A 519 8.16 26.17 18.55
C ASP A 519 8.33 25.97 20.05
N PHE A 520 7.29 26.32 20.80
CA PHE A 520 7.29 26.24 22.25
C PHE A 520 7.54 24.84 22.81
N LYS A 521 7.20 23.78 22.08
CA LYS A 521 7.42 22.40 22.52
C LYS A 521 8.91 22.05 22.50
N ARG A 522 9.63 22.52 21.48
CA ARG A 522 11.07 22.28 21.34
C ARG A 522 11.90 23.26 22.14
N LEU A 523 11.56 24.53 22.08
CA LEU A 523 12.30 25.59 22.76
C LEU A 523 12.07 25.62 24.27
N GLY A 524 10.90 25.24 24.76
CA GLY A 524 10.59 25.27 26.19
C GLY A 524 11.63 24.56 27.08
N PRO A 525 11.97 23.30 26.79
CA PRO A 525 13.01 22.58 27.52
C PRO A 525 14.43 23.21 27.42
N LYS A 526 14.75 23.82 26.24
CA LYS A 526 16.04 24.44 25.95
C LYS A 526 16.20 25.81 26.69
N MET A 527 15.14 26.60 26.69
CA MET A 527 15.17 28.01 27.12
C MET A 527 14.72 28.25 28.57
N GLY A 528 13.91 27.39 29.14
CA GLY A 528 13.47 27.51 30.52
C GLY A 528 12.89 28.90 30.84
N LYS A 529 13.54 29.60 31.78
CA LYS A 529 13.15 30.96 32.23
C LYS A 529 13.32 32.05 31.15
N LEU A 530 14.18 31.82 30.17
CA LEU A 530 14.47 32.73 29.06
C LEU A 530 13.46 32.59 27.90
N MET A 531 12.54 31.67 27.98
CA MET A 531 11.60 31.37 26.88
C MET A 531 10.83 32.62 26.39
N LYS A 532 10.41 33.50 27.29
CA LYS A 532 9.69 34.73 26.92
C LYS A 532 10.56 35.70 26.11
N GLN A 533 11.82 35.85 26.52
CA GLN A 533 12.81 36.71 25.84
C GLN A 533 13.18 36.10 24.49
N ALA A 534 13.46 34.79 24.45
CA ALA A 534 13.76 34.08 23.24
C ALA A 534 12.61 34.17 22.20
N ALA A 535 11.35 34.01 22.63
CA ALA A 535 10.21 34.16 21.77
C ALA A 535 10.07 35.57 21.19
N ALA A 536 10.38 36.61 21.98
CA ALA A 536 10.35 37.99 21.51
C ALA A 536 11.48 38.27 20.51
N ALA A 537 12.70 37.79 20.79
CA ALA A 537 13.87 37.95 19.91
C ALA A 537 13.68 37.19 18.58
N ILE A 538 13.15 35.95 18.61
CA ILE A 538 12.85 35.16 17.43
C ILE A 538 11.81 35.88 16.54
N LYS A 539 10.77 36.44 17.12
CA LYS A 539 9.74 37.20 16.37
C LYS A 539 10.22 38.52 15.81
N ALA A 540 11.32 39.04 16.35
CA ALA A 540 11.92 40.30 15.91
C ALA A 540 13.03 40.09 14.86
N LEU A 541 13.32 38.88 14.44
CA LEU A 541 14.29 38.59 13.38
C LEU A 541 13.90 39.29 12.08
N ASP A 542 14.86 39.97 11.48
CA ASP A 542 14.67 40.62 10.16
C ASP A 542 14.82 39.62 9.01
N ALA A 543 14.50 40.04 7.81
CA ALA A 543 14.52 39.19 6.61
C ALA A 543 15.90 38.58 6.32
N SER A 544 17.00 39.31 6.65
CA SER A 544 18.37 38.81 6.48
C SER A 544 18.66 37.67 7.45
N SER A 545 18.35 37.88 8.73
CA SER A 545 18.52 36.89 9.80
C SER A 545 17.69 35.63 9.55
N ILE A 546 16.47 35.78 9.02
CA ILE A 546 15.60 34.66 8.64
C ILE A 546 16.23 33.87 7.47
N SER A 547 16.77 34.57 6.47
CA SER A 547 17.45 33.93 5.33
C SER A 547 18.72 33.20 5.79
N ASP A 548 19.47 33.76 6.71
CA ASP A 548 20.67 33.12 7.26
C ASP A 548 20.31 31.89 8.08
N LEU A 549 19.23 31.92 8.86
CA LEU A 549 18.70 30.78 9.57
C LEU A 549 18.28 29.63 8.63
N GLU A 550 17.62 29.95 7.53
CA GLU A 550 17.21 28.97 6.52
C GLU A 550 18.40 28.36 5.78
N LYS A 551 19.42 29.15 5.44
CA LYS A 551 20.61 28.69 4.74
C LYS A 551 21.57 27.88 5.60
N ASN A 552 21.80 28.35 6.83
CA ASN A 552 22.81 27.78 7.72
C ASN A 552 22.23 26.75 8.69
N GLY A 553 20.88 26.61 8.76
CA GLY A 553 20.18 25.73 9.67
C GLY A 553 20.18 26.19 11.13
N MET A 554 20.89 27.27 11.45
CA MET A 554 21.04 27.80 12.80
C MET A 554 21.39 29.28 12.78
N ILE A 555 20.93 30.03 13.79
CA ILE A 555 21.31 31.42 14.05
C ILE A 555 21.53 31.65 15.55
N SER A 556 22.50 32.47 15.90
CA SER A 556 22.72 32.90 17.28
C SER A 556 21.97 34.18 17.57
N ILE A 557 21.18 34.21 18.64
CA ILE A 557 20.47 35.40 19.14
C ILE A 557 21.02 35.81 20.51
N ASP A 558 21.04 37.11 20.76
CA ASP A 558 21.44 37.66 22.08
C ASP A 558 20.20 37.81 22.98
N LEU A 559 20.26 37.22 24.16
CA LEU A 559 19.26 37.34 25.20
C LEU A 559 19.89 37.98 26.45
N ASP A 560 19.84 39.30 26.53
CA ASP A 560 20.38 40.11 27.63
C ASP A 560 21.86 39.81 27.92
N GLY A 561 22.69 39.70 26.86
CA GLY A 561 24.13 39.43 26.95
C GLY A 561 24.51 37.94 26.99
N THR A 562 23.53 37.06 26.81
CA THR A 562 23.75 35.63 26.65
C THR A 562 23.45 35.22 25.19
N SER A 563 24.47 34.79 24.45
CA SER A 563 24.29 34.25 23.09
C SER A 563 23.68 32.86 23.15
N VAL A 564 22.60 32.65 22.43
CA VAL A 564 21.88 31.36 22.36
C VAL A 564 21.65 30.97 20.91
N ASP A 565 21.96 29.73 20.61
CA ASP A 565 21.76 29.18 19.26
C ASP A 565 20.34 28.65 19.07
N ILE A 566 19.71 29.11 18.00
CA ILE A 566 18.37 28.69 17.54
C ILE A 566 18.53 27.92 16.27
N GLU A 567 18.13 26.65 16.29
CA GLU A 567 18.08 25.81 15.11
C GLU A 567 16.82 26.07 14.28
N LEU A 568 16.89 25.87 12.99
CA LEU A 568 15.73 25.97 12.07
C LEU A 568 14.56 25.09 12.55
N ALA A 569 14.86 23.93 13.13
CA ALA A 569 13.86 23.02 13.70
C ALA A 569 13.16 23.56 14.97
N ASP A 570 13.74 24.56 15.65
CA ASP A 570 13.19 25.17 16.87
C ASP A 570 12.13 26.24 16.58
N VAL A 571 11.93 26.55 15.31
CA VAL A 571 11.04 27.63 14.86
C VAL A 571 10.19 27.21 13.68
N LYS A 572 9.15 28.00 13.41
CA LYS A 572 8.33 27.88 12.20
C LYS A 572 8.50 29.16 11.38
N VAL A 573 9.09 29.01 10.21
CA VAL A 573 9.14 30.12 9.24
C VAL A 573 7.79 30.19 8.54
N ILE A 574 7.15 31.35 8.57
CA ILE A 574 5.80 31.58 8.03
C ILE A 574 5.90 32.74 7.05
N SER A 575 5.37 32.56 5.85
CA SER A 575 5.19 33.65 4.90
C SER A 575 3.95 34.47 5.26
N GLU A 576 4.06 35.79 5.20
CA GLU A 576 2.94 36.73 5.47
C GLU A 576 2.27 37.15 4.18
N ASP A 577 0.93 37.24 4.24
CA ASP A 577 0.16 37.85 3.16
C ASP A 577 0.34 39.37 3.20
N ILE A 578 0.48 40.01 2.05
CA ILE A 578 0.49 41.45 1.90
C ILE A 578 -0.74 41.90 1.07
N PRO A 579 -1.14 43.15 1.12
CA PRO A 579 -2.27 43.63 0.33
C PRO A 579 -2.12 43.26 -1.17
N GLY A 580 -3.17 42.64 -1.74
CA GLY A 580 -3.19 42.15 -3.12
C GLY A 580 -2.50 40.80 -3.35
N TRP A 581 -1.79 40.23 -2.36
CA TRP A 581 -1.05 38.97 -2.50
C TRP A 581 -1.31 38.01 -1.37
N LEU A 582 -1.48 36.75 -1.73
CA LEU A 582 -1.44 35.61 -0.78
C LEU A 582 -0.21 34.76 -1.01
N VAL A 583 0.43 34.32 0.05
CA VAL A 583 1.65 33.51 -0.01
C VAL A 583 1.44 32.16 0.65
N ALA A 584 1.98 31.10 0.05
CA ALA A 584 2.04 29.76 0.62
C ALA A 584 3.41 29.14 0.37
N ASN A 585 3.81 28.25 1.28
CA ASN A 585 5.04 27.49 1.17
C ASN A 585 4.85 26.02 1.55
N GLU A 586 5.66 25.16 0.96
CA GLU A 586 5.76 23.73 1.26
C GLU A 586 7.22 23.29 1.09
N GLY A 587 7.90 23.01 2.21
CA GLY A 587 9.32 22.74 2.21
C GLY A 587 10.12 23.93 1.65
N ASP A 588 10.88 23.67 0.60
CA ASP A 588 11.72 24.63 -0.12
C ASP A 588 10.96 25.48 -1.17
N LEU A 589 9.71 25.13 -1.45
CA LEU A 589 8.90 25.77 -2.48
C LEU A 589 7.99 26.82 -1.88
N THR A 590 8.05 28.04 -2.43
CA THR A 590 7.19 29.16 -2.06
C THR A 590 6.52 29.74 -3.30
N VAL A 591 5.27 30.20 -3.17
CA VAL A 591 4.54 30.87 -4.25
C VAL A 591 3.71 32.01 -3.70
N ALA A 592 3.66 33.11 -4.42
CA ALA A 592 2.75 34.23 -4.18
C ALA A 592 1.72 34.33 -5.30
N LEU A 593 0.45 34.47 -4.94
CA LEU A 593 -0.67 34.62 -5.86
C LEU A 593 -1.20 36.04 -5.81
N ASP A 594 -1.22 36.69 -6.96
CA ASP A 594 -1.91 37.98 -7.18
C ASP A 594 -3.41 37.71 -7.17
N ILE A 595 -4.13 38.32 -6.18
CA ILE A 595 -5.56 38.13 -6.01
C ILE A 595 -6.39 39.32 -6.49
N ASP A 596 -5.77 40.36 -7.03
CA ASP A 596 -6.45 41.47 -7.60
C ASP A 596 -7.13 41.11 -8.93
N VAL A 597 -8.45 41.29 -9.00
CA VAL A 597 -9.24 40.95 -10.19
C VAL A 597 -9.57 42.22 -10.95
N THR A 598 -8.87 42.39 -12.08
CA THR A 598 -9.17 43.54 -12.98
C THR A 598 -10.52 43.37 -13.68
N PRO A 599 -11.16 44.46 -14.17
CA PRO A 599 -12.41 44.36 -14.92
C PRO A 599 -12.33 43.41 -16.13
N GLU A 600 -11.20 43.34 -16.80
CA GLU A 600 -10.98 42.42 -17.92
C GLU A 600 -10.97 40.96 -17.47
N LEU A 601 -10.24 40.62 -16.39
CA LEU A 601 -10.21 39.30 -15.81
C LEU A 601 -11.59 38.88 -15.26
N MET A 602 -12.36 39.82 -14.74
CA MET A 602 -13.74 39.59 -14.30
C MET A 602 -14.63 39.19 -15.48
N ARG A 603 -14.59 39.91 -16.60
CA ARG A 603 -15.35 39.60 -17.82
C ARG A 603 -14.97 38.20 -18.38
N GLU A 604 -13.68 37.87 -18.40
CA GLU A 604 -13.24 36.54 -18.81
C GLU A 604 -13.74 35.45 -17.84
N GLY A 605 -13.74 35.72 -16.55
CA GLY A 605 -14.31 34.84 -15.53
C GLY A 605 -15.78 34.55 -15.77
N LEU A 606 -16.58 35.60 -16.03
CA LEU A 606 -17.99 35.51 -16.39
C LEU A 606 -18.18 34.66 -17.68
N ALA A 607 -17.38 34.91 -18.71
CA ALA A 607 -17.45 34.12 -19.95
C ALA A 607 -17.23 32.62 -19.67
N ARG A 608 -16.26 32.26 -18.84
CA ARG A 608 -15.98 30.86 -18.45
C ARG A 608 -17.09 30.23 -17.60
N GLU A 609 -17.75 31.03 -16.72
CA GLU A 609 -18.93 30.56 -16.01
C GLU A 609 -20.15 30.37 -16.94
N ILE A 610 -20.37 31.25 -17.89
CA ILE A 610 -21.40 31.08 -18.93
C ILE A 610 -21.17 29.78 -19.70
N ILE A 611 -19.96 29.55 -20.18
CA ILE A 611 -19.59 28.27 -20.87
C ILE A 611 -19.98 27.09 -19.99
N ASN A 612 -19.59 27.07 -18.74
CA ASN A 612 -19.89 25.96 -17.84
C ASN A 612 -21.41 25.76 -17.65
N ARG A 613 -22.20 26.84 -17.49
CA ARG A 613 -23.64 26.74 -17.34
C ARG A 613 -24.31 26.26 -18.61
N VAL A 614 -23.92 26.76 -19.76
CA VAL A 614 -24.44 26.29 -21.06
C VAL A 614 -24.12 24.85 -21.30
N GLN A 615 -22.88 24.37 -20.97
CA GLN A 615 -22.53 22.95 -21.06
C GLN A 615 -23.38 22.08 -20.11
N ASN A 616 -23.71 22.55 -18.92
CA ASN A 616 -24.61 21.85 -18.01
C ASN A 616 -26.05 21.79 -18.57
N ILE A 617 -26.55 22.83 -19.22
CA ILE A 617 -27.85 22.84 -19.91
C ILE A 617 -27.84 21.80 -21.03
N ARG A 618 -26.80 21.80 -21.88
CA ARG A 618 -26.65 20.79 -22.94
C ARG A 618 -26.74 19.36 -22.37
N LYS A 619 -26.00 19.09 -21.31
CA LYS A 619 -26.00 17.78 -20.64
C LYS A 619 -27.37 17.41 -20.06
N SER A 620 -28.03 18.36 -19.37
CA SER A 620 -29.35 18.10 -18.76
C SER A 620 -30.45 17.85 -19.79
N ARG A 621 -30.28 18.40 -20.99
CA ARG A 621 -31.20 18.21 -22.13
C ARG A 621 -30.84 17.02 -23.01
N GLY A 622 -29.78 16.28 -22.69
CA GLY A 622 -29.36 15.07 -23.41
C GLY A 622 -28.74 15.32 -24.78
N TYR A 623 -28.16 16.52 -25.01
CA TYR A 623 -27.43 16.81 -26.25
C TYR A 623 -26.15 15.98 -26.32
N ASP A 624 -25.82 15.49 -27.50
CA ASP A 624 -24.55 14.81 -27.76
C ASP A 624 -23.39 15.84 -27.73
N ILE A 625 -22.17 15.33 -27.55
CA ILE A 625 -20.97 16.16 -27.46
C ILE A 625 -20.75 16.98 -28.74
N THR A 626 -21.19 16.42 -29.88
CA THR A 626 -21.01 17.01 -31.22
C THR A 626 -22.18 17.89 -31.68
N ASP A 627 -23.28 17.98 -30.91
CA ASP A 627 -24.44 18.76 -31.29
C ASP A 627 -24.12 20.25 -31.28
N HIS A 628 -24.57 20.96 -32.32
CA HIS A 628 -24.50 22.40 -32.41
C HIS A 628 -25.75 23.06 -31.80
N ILE A 629 -25.58 24.27 -31.27
CA ILE A 629 -26.64 25.00 -30.62
C ILE A 629 -26.71 26.46 -31.08
N ASN A 630 -27.86 27.12 -30.86
CA ASN A 630 -28.01 28.56 -30.95
C ASN A 630 -28.26 29.14 -29.55
N LEU A 631 -27.66 30.29 -29.23
CA LEU A 631 -27.80 30.99 -27.96
C LEU A 631 -28.45 32.34 -28.16
N LEU A 632 -29.53 32.60 -27.41
CA LEU A 632 -30.13 33.92 -27.30
C LEU A 632 -30.07 34.38 -25.85
N PHE A 633 -29.30 35.42 -25.58
CA PHE A 633 -29.22 36.01 -24.23
C PHE A 633 -30.22 37.19 -24.08
N VAL A 634 -30.86 37.24 -22.91
CA VAL A 634 -31.65 38.41 -22.53
C VAL A 634 -30.69 39.60 -22.31
N PRO A 635 -30.95 40.76 -22.94
CA PRO A 635 -30.01 41.88 -22.87
C PRO A 635 -29.79 42.40 -21.43
N SER A 636 -28.53 42.59 -21.07
CA SER A 636 -28.10 43.38 -19.91
C SER A 636 -26.73 43.99 -20.21
N PRO A 637 -26.36 45.11 -19.57
CA PRO A 637 -25.07 45.75 -19.81
C PRO A 637 -23.91 44.81 -19.63
N GLU A 638 -23.95 43.96 -18.60
CA GLU A 638 -22.88 43.02 -18.27
C GLU A 638 -22.73 41.91 -19.34
N ILE A 639 -23.86 41.37 -19.85
CA ILE A 639 -23.82 40.31 -20.88
C ILE A 639 -23.34 40.91 -22.21
N GLU A 640 -23.73 42.11 -22.56
CA GLU A 640 -23.28 42.79 -23.79
C GLU A 640 -21.75 43.01 -23.77
N GLU A 641 -21.19 43.48 -22.64
CA GLU A 641 -19.74 43.63 -22.48
C GLU A 641 -19.00 42.29 -22.58
N VAL A 642 -19.54 41.26 -21.96
CA VAL A 642 -18.93 39.91 -22.03
C VAL A 642 -18.97 39.37 -23.45
N LEU A 643 -20.11 39.48 -24.15
CA LEU A 643 -20.23 38.97 -25.50
C LEU A 643 -19.41 39.77 -26.51
N ALA A 644 -19.27 41.11 -26.31
CA ALA A 644 -18.39 41.93 -27.14
C ALA A 644 -16.92 41.50 -27.09
N GLY A 645 -16.44 41.11 -25.90
CA GLY A 645 -15.04 40.68 -25.72
C GLY A 645 -14.79 39.17 -25.93
N PHE A 646 -15.76 38.32 -25.56
CA PHE A 646 -15.60 36.87 -25.44
C PHE A 646 -16.66 36.04 -26.17
N GLY A 647 -17.56 36.65 -26.96
CA GLY A 647 -18.62 35.92 -27.67
C GLY A 647 -18.08 34.80 -28.58
N GLY A 648 -17.04 35.10 -29.36
CA GLY A 648 -16.39 34.08 -30.20
C GLY A 648 -15.78 32.93 -29.39
N TYR A 649 -15.17 33.23 -28.23
CA TYR A 649 -14.63 32.22 -27.31
C TYR A 649 -15.75 31.36 -26.72
N ILE A 650 -16.84 31.95 -26.25
CA ILE A 650 -17.99 31.22 -25.75
C ILE A 650 -18.53 30.28 -26.83
N GLY A 651 -18.82 30.83 -28.05
CA GLY A 651 -19.35 30.05 -29.15
C GLY A 651 -18.51 28.80 -29.49
N ALA A 652 -17.20 28.99 -29.63
CA ALA A 652 -16.27 27.89 -29.89
C ALA A 652 -16.27 26.81 -28.81
N GLN A 653 -16.44 27.19 -27.55
CA GLN A 653 -16.40 26.24 -26.41
C GLN A 653 -17.71 25.49 -26.21
N VAL A 654 -18.84 26.00 -26.65
CA VAL A 654 -20.15 25.36 -26.51
C VAL A 654 -20.75 24.88 -27.81
N LEU A 655 -20.01 24.97 -28.92
CA LEU A 655 -20.46 24.63 -30.28
C LEU A 655 -21.71 25.45 -30.67
N ALA A 656 -21.69 26.74 -30.42
CA ALA A 656 -22.79 27.63 -30.83
C ALA A 656 -22.57 28.17 -32.24
N ASP A 657 -23.52 27.89 -33.15
CA ASP A 657 -23.52 28.43 -34.51
C ASP A 657 -23.89 29.92 -34.52
N SER A 658 -24.74 30.34 -33.56
CA SER A 658 -25.09 31.72 -33.38
C SER A 658 -25.16 32.11 -31.89
N ILE A 659 -24.72 33.34 -31.57
CA ILE A 659 -24.90 33.97 -30.28
C ILE A 659 -25.52 35.35 -30.52
N THR A 660 -26.71 35.58 -29.99
CA THR A 660 -27.45 36.83 -30.18
C THR A 660 -27.98 37.33 -28.83
N THR A 661 -28.30 38.63 -28.77
CA THR A 661 -29.02 39.26 -27.66
C THR A 661 -30.39 39.74 -28.14
N GLY A 662 -31.42 39.53 -27.35
CA GLY A 662 -32.78 39.93 -27.70
C GLY A 662 -33.81 39.41 -26.73
N GLU A 663 -35.06 39.89 -26.92
CA GLU A 663 -36.20 39.40 -26.16
C GLU A 663 -36.62 38.01 -26.65
N PRO A 664 -36.78 37.02 -25.75
CA PRO A 664 -37.24 35.71 -26.11
C PRO A 664 -38.69 35.70 -26.56
N SER A 665 -38.99 34.95 -27.64
CA SER A 665 -40.36 34.78 -28.15
C SER A 665 -41.29 34.03 -27.17
N ASP A 666 -40.72 33.15 -26.34
CA ASP A 666 -41.39 32.49 -25.23
C ASP A 666 -40.62 32.73 -23.92
N PRO A 667 -41.18 33.50 -23.00
CA PRO A 667 -40.55 33.74 -21.70
C PRO A 667 -40.31 32.49 -20.87
N ASN A 668 -41.07 31.40 -21.08
CA ASN A 668 -40.90 30.16 -20.37
C ASN A 668 -39.69 29.31 -20.88
N SER A 669 -39.15 29.65 -22.05
CA SER A 669 -37.95 28.99 -22.61
C SER A 669 -36.64 29.55 -22.01
N VAL A 670 -36.69 30.60 -21.20
CA VAL A 670 -35.52 31.26 -20.61
C VAL A 670 -35.03 30.48 -19.41
N GLU A 671 -33.79 30.05 -19.47
CA GLU A 671 -33.04 29.52 -18.31
C GLU A 671 -32.25 30.64 -17.66
N ILE A 672 -32.34 30.70 -16.34
CA ILE A 672 -31.61 31.74 -15.56
C ILE A 672 -30.24 31.16 -15.17
N LEU A 673 -29.19 31.76 -15.66
CA LEU A 673 -27.82 31.49 -15.23
C LEU A 673 -27.55 32.35 -13.98
N ASP A 674 -27.53 31.70 -12.83
CA ASP A 674 -27.16 32.32 -11.55
C ASP A 674 -25.65 32.24 -11.36
N LEU A 675 -24.95 33.35 -11.45
CA LEU A 675 -23.50 33.50 -11.39
C LEU A 675 -23.07 34.35 -10.18
N ASP A 676 -23.43 33.91 -9.00
CA ASP A 676 -23.19 34.57 -7.70
C ASP A 676 -23.92 35.90 -7.55
N GLU A 677 -23.35 37.02 -8.02
CA GLU A 677 -23.94 38.37 -7.89
C GLU A 677 -24.75 38.78 -9.13
N ILE A 678 -24.62 38.07 -10.24
CA ILE A 678 -25.19 38.42 -11.53
C ILE A 678 -26.05 37.28 -12.07
N LYS A 679 -27.25 37.65 -12.58
CA LYS A 679 -28.16 36.67 -13.20
C LYS A 679 -28.41 37.00 -14.66
N PHE A 680 -28.23 36.04 -15.53
CA PHE A 680 -28.49 36.18 -16.97
C PHE A 680 -29.62 35.24 -17.39
N GLY A 681 -30.47 35.71 -18.29
CA GLY A 681 -31.41 34.85 -19.02
C GLY A 681 -30.76 34.34 -20.31
N VAL A 682 -30.90 33.05 -20.58
CA VAL A 682 -30.44 32.43 -21.84
C VAL A 682 -31.47 31.45 -22.38
N VAL A 683 -31.69 31.46 -23.68
CA VAL A 683 -32.39 30.39 -24.41
C VAL A 683 -31.40 29.60 -25.21
N VAL A 684 -31.40 28.28 -25.01
CA VAL A 684 -30.54 27.33 -25.72
C VAL A 684 -31.43 26.50 -26.63
N THR A 685 -31.20 26.52 -27.95
CA THR A 685 -31.91 25.70 -28.92
C THR A 685 -30.95 24.89 -29.75
N PRO A 686 -31.36 23.69 -30.30
CA PRO A 686 -30.59 23.02 -31.33
C PRO A 686 -30.35 23.94 -32.54
N ALA A 687 -29.21 23.77 -33.21
CA ALA A 687 -28.90 24.55 -34.41
C ALA A 687 -29.60 24.02 -35.64
#